data_9431d63124eeea57c337fe7bb65c82de
#
_entry.id   9431d63124eeea57c337fe7bb65c82de
#
_cell.length_a   1.000
_cell.length_b   1.000
_cell.length_c   1.000
_cell.angle_alpha   90.00
_cell.angle_beta   90.00
_cell.angle_gamma   90.00
#
_symmetry.space_group_name_H-M   'P 1'
#
loop_
_entity.id
_entity.type
_entity.pdbx_description
1 polymer ?
#
loop_
_entity_poly.entity_id
_entity_poly.type
_entity_poly.pdbx_seq_one_letter_code
_entity_poly.pdbx_strand_id
1 'polypeptide(L)'
;MRTQFIQAVWLKITRCVQLGSISMLALWALLISFPQFIYAAEAPGALTILTKDQSSDRPLASVQITLKERETSKTQTFATDEQGRIVIESLDPGLYSVSLTKDGFASLYEPSLRVITRKNIKVAFKLTEQPIEVIEVQAQRGYTSSAGSNTYLDREALRSAVGGGADPLLSLDGLPGLASASEFASFSVRGRGPRDNLLLVDEFPFDKAVHFDATLGEEEDVGGGGRFSIFAPNVIAGADFSPGGWEPAYGGRAASLLKLEVADGNPSPSASFRYDLAGYEVGYDGPVGITDEATMLVSARRLDFGQLFETIEELDIGEPVLRDVLVKSVIPINLEHTLEVLLIDTHEDYSRDVTHVFASPNFEDASLQNSEQDSDLYGLTLRSLVSDKAVWTNKIYYRKSDKLSSEGEAFPDQVPVGTPAEDIPVRENIITIGENETEYGWRSDFETTNKWGKLSTGVRLTQVELDYNTVLDGEWIRFVYDEDDFRPDPGQQFIVLTPQSINSSIKQKETSYVGYLNQVFEFNKWDVGAGIRFEHDGFADENVASPRFSVNWRPNNTIRYFATAGVFHQSPRYLDLAANESNDLKTEKITHGSIGLKYFPSNNWSLLTEAYYQNLDDLVVDLDRTSGTYANIGEGSSYGIDFVLNGTIFEGLYTSATYSYNDAVVDRKDGQGEVAAQFSREHVATLGLTWEINDRWKVAGRYKYLSGRPDDEFIIHEDVLGPGQPLRYSKEITQRNVGRKSGSGLLNVRVDYRRAFGPVDVTAFLDVINITEASSSDDTDFDYRRGVEVIDSGEAEPLIGLRLDYAW
;
A
#
# COMPACT_ATOMS: atom_id res chain seq x y z
N MET A 1 -16.23 -24.33 23.62
CA MET A 1 -15.69 -23.45 22.60
C MET A 1 -15.34 -22.03 23.13
N ARG A 2 -16.27 -21.16 23.56
CA ARG A 2 -15.90 -19.79 24.03
C ARG A 2 -14.86 -19.73 25.17
N THR A 3 -14.89 -20.64 26.11
CA THR A 3 -13.97 -20.63 27.26
C THR A 3 -12.57 -21.19 26.91
N GLN A 4 -12.49 -22.10 25.94
CA GLN A 4 -11.23 -22.62 25.43
C GLN A 4 -10.52 -21.63 24.51
N PHE A 5 -11.27 -20.88 23.71
CA PHE A 5 -10.79 -19.79 22.87
C PHE A 5 -10.14 -18.67 23.70
N ILE A 6 -10.83 -18.17 24.73
CA ILE A 6 -10.27 -17.14 25.63
C ILE A 6 -9.03 -17.68 26.36
N GLN A 7 -8.98 -18.96 26.67
CA GLN A 7 -7.82 -19.58 27.28
C GLN A 7 -6.65 -19.74 26.32
N ALA A 8 -6.87 -20.07 25.04
CA ALA A 8 -5.81 -20.17 24.04
C ALA A 8 -5.20 -18.81 23.72
N VAL A 9 -6.01 -17.79 23.47
CA VAL A 9 -5.54 -16.41 23.28
C VAL A 9 -4.81 -15.90 24.53
N TRP A 10 -5.31 -16.19 25.73
CA TRP A 10 -4.62 -15.86 26.97
C TRP A 10 -3.31 -16.62 27.14
N LEU A 11 -3.23 -17.88 26.72
CA LEU A 11 -2.00 -18.68 26.77
C LEU A 11 -0.94 -18.16 25.81
N LYS A 12 -1.33 -17.83 24.57
CA LYS A 12 -0.40 -17.22 23.58
C LYS A 12 0.08 -15.83 24.06
N ILE A 13 -0.82 -14.94 24.47
CA ILE A 13 -0.45 -13.65 25.08
C ILE A 13 0.46 -13.88 26.30
N THR A 14 0.21 -14.90 27.12
CA THR A 14 1.04 -15.20 28.31
C THR A 14 2.39 -15.80 27.91
N ARG A 15 2.49 -16.55 26.80
CA ARG A 15 3.76 -17.04 26.26
C ARG A 15 4.59 -15.92 25.60
N CYS A 16 3.98 -15.06 24.78
CA CYS A 16 4.63 -13.85 24.26
C CYS A 16 5.21 -12.98 25.39
N VAL A 17 4.52 -12.96 26.50
CA VAL A 17 4.91 -12.25 27.71
C VAL A 17 6.01 -12.99 28.50
N GLN A 18 6.07 -14.31 28.47
CA GLN A 18 7.08 -15.09 29.20
C GLN A 18 8.42 -15.22 28.45
N LEU A 19 8.45 -15.24 27.13
CA LEU A 19 9.67 -15.42 26.31
C LEU A 19 10.36 -14.09 25.97
N GLY A 20 9.61 -13.06 25.68
CA GLY A 20 10.18 -11.77 25.27
C GLY A 20 10.31 -10.73 26.37
N SER A 21 9.76 -10.93 27.58
CA SER A 21 9.77 -9.82 28.47
C SER A 21 9.00 -9.93 29.79
N ILE A 22 9.58 -10.53 30.78
CA ILE A 22 9.37 -10.05 32.16
C ILE A 22 9.57 -8.51 32.21
N SER A 23 10.39 -7.92 31.33
CA SER A 23 10.61 -6.47 31.21
C SER A 23 9.44 -5.72 30.59
N MET A 24 8.72 -6.23 29.59
CA MET A 24 7.60 -5.48 28.98
C MET A 24 6.31 -5.53 29.78
N LEU A 25 5.97 -6.67 30.37
CA LEU A 25 4.83 -6.72 31.33
C LEU A 25 5.13 -5.94 32.61
N ALA A 26 6.36 -5.97 33.09
CA ALA A 26 6.75 -5.13 34.22
C ALA A 26 6.65 -3.65 33.84
N LEU A 27 6.97 -3.27 32.59
CA LEU A 27 6.78 -1.91 32.07
C LEU A 27 5.29 -1.56 31.92
N TRP A 28 4.47 -2.50 31.41
CA TRP A 28 3.01 -2.35 31.34
C TRP A 28 2.36 -2.27 32.73
N ALA A 29 2.76 -3.16 33.64
CA ALA A 29 2.32 -3.14 35.02
C ALA A 29 2.84 -1.91 35.78
N LEU A 30 4.05 -1.43 35.47
CA LEU A 30 4.59 -0.17 35.98
C LEU A 30 3.80 1.03 35.46
N LEU A 31 3.47 1.08 34.15
CA LEU A 31 2.66 2.14 33.56
C LEU A 31 1.23 2.20 34.14
N ILE A 32 0.62 1.06 34.46
CA ILE A 32 -0.73 0.97 35.02
C ILE A 32 -0.73 1.14 36.55
N SER A 33 0.29 0.68 37.23
CA SER A 33 0.35 0.59 38.70
C SER A 33 1.12 1.71 39.39
N PHE A 34 1.74 2.67 38.70
CA PHE A 34 2.31 3.83 39.36
C PHE A 34 1.19 4.65 40.03
N PRO A 35 1.21 4.77 41.35
CA PRO A 35 0.24 5.59 42.08
C PRO A 35 0.38 7.04 41.60
N GLN A 36 -0.73 7.75 41.56
CA GLN A 36 -0.85 9.16 41.23
C GLN A 36 0.22 10.01 41.93
N PHE A 37 1.43 10.06 41.37
CA PHE A 37 2.40 11.05 41.78
C PHE A 37 2.08 12.35 41.08
N ILE A 38 1.56 13.29 41.89
CA ILE A 38 1.52 14.74 41.68
C ILE A 38 1.17 15.15 40.25
N TYR A 39 -0.01 15.67 40.05
CA TYR A 39 -0.39 16.49 38.90
C TYR A 39 0.61 17.66 38.75
N ALA A 40 1.73 17.44 38.12
CA ALA A 40 2.39 18.50 37.40
C ALA A 40 1.45 18.83 36.25
N ALA A 41 0.95 20.05 36.16
CA ALA A 41 0.15 20.51 35.04
C ALA A 41 0.89 20.09 33.75
N GLU A 42 0.20 19.36 32.86
CA GLU A 42 0.78 18.95 31.59
C GLU A 42 1.27 20.23 30.87
N ALA A 43 2.52 20.22 30.43
CA ALA A 43 3.05 21.39 29.74
C ALA A 43 2.30 21.55 28.41
N PRO A 44 1.94 22.79 28.03
CA PRO A 44 1.15 23.01 26.84
C PRO A 44 1.86 22.52 25.58
N GLY A 45 1.10 22.03 24.61
CA GLY A 45 1.52 21.77 23.24
C GLY A 45 1.29 23.00 22.36
N ALA A 46 1.67 22.89 21.10
CA ALA A 46 1.41 23.91 20.08
C ALA A 46 0.82 23.27 18.83
N LEU A 47 0.09 24.08 18.05
CA LEU A 47 -0.52 23.63 16.80
C LEU A 47 -0.18 24.65 15.71
N THR A 48 0.47 24.20 14.65
CA THR A 48 0.70 24.96 13.42
C THR A 48 -0.27 24.49 12.36
N ILE A 49 -1.18 25.36 11.95
CA ILE A 49 -2.13 25.10 10.87
C ILE A 49 -1.69 25.86 9.63
N LEU A 50 -1.59 25.14 8.53
CA LEU A 50 -1.38 25.67 7.19
C LEU A 50 -2.68 25.52 6.41
N THR A 51 -3.12 26.58 5.76
CA THR A 51 -4.31 26.56 4.91
C THR A 51 -3.93 26.89 3.48
N LYS A 52 -4.34 26.05 2.56
CA LYS A 52 -4.05 26.17 1.12
C LYS A 52 -5.33 26.02 0.31
N ASP A 53 -5.34 26.67 -0.85
CA ASP A 53 -6.34 26.44 -1.87
C ASP A 53 -6.08 25.07 -2.51
N GLN A 54 -7.09 24.22 -2.56
CA GLN A 54 -6.94 22.86 -3.10
C GLN A 54 -6.66 22.83 -4.59
N SER A 55 -7.15 23.80 -5.34
CA SER A 55 -7.00 23.87 -6.79
C SER A 55 -5.63 24.41 -7.23
N SER A 56 -5.08 25.39 -6.48
CA SER A 56 -3.85 26.08 -6.81
C SER A 56 -2.71 25.82 -5.82
N ASP A 57 -2.99 25.11 -4.72
CA ASP A 57 -2.10 24.85 -3.57
C ASP A 57 -1.48 26.13 -2.96
N ARG A 58 -2.12 27.28 -3.20
CA ARG A 58 -1.69 28.60 -2.71
C ARG A 58 -2.06 28.75 -1.24
N PRO A 59 -1.21 29.44 -0.47
CA PRO A 59 -1.56 29.82 0.89
C PRO A 59 -2.87 30.62 0.93
N LEU A 60 -3.76 30.29 1.86
CA LEU A 60 -5.01 30.99 2.10
C LEU A 60 -4.93 31.82 3.38
N ALA A 61 -4.82 33.13 3.23
CA ALA A 61 -4.88 34.07 4.34
C ALA A 61 -6.28 34.25 4.89
N SER A 62 -6.40 34.68 6.14
CA SER A 62 -7.66 35.04 6.79
C SER A 62 -8.70 33.88 6.83
N VAL A 63 -8.23 32.64 6.87
CA VAL A 63 -9.09 31.49 7.17
C VAL A 63 -9.41 31.51 8.66
N GLN A 64 -10.69 31.56 9.00
CA GLN A 64 -11.17 31.47 10.39
C GLN A 64 -11.03 30.02 10.84
N ILE A 65 -10.37 29.80 11.97
CA ILE A 65 -10.13 28.47 12.55
C ILE A 65 -10.76 28.44 13.92
N THR A 66 -11.69 27.54 14.13
CA THR A 66 -12.32 27.31 15.44
C THR A 66 -11.87 25.96 15.98
N LEU A 67 -11.14 25.99 17.09
CA LEU A 67 -10.76 24.81 17.87
C LEU A 67 -11.73 24.59 19.02
N LYS A 68 -12.26 23.40 19.15
CA LYS A 68 -13.09 23.00 20.30
C LYS A 68 -12.44 21.81 20.99
N GLU A 69 -12.01 22.02 22.23
CA GLU A 69 -11.47 20.96 23.08
C GLU A 69 -12.58 19.97 23.48
N ARG A 70 -12.31 18.70 23.35
CA ARG A 70 -13.32 17.65 23.47
C ARG A 70 -13.76 17.42 24.92
N GLU A 71 -12.85 17.42 25.88
CA GLU A 71 -13.18 17.14 27.29
C GLU A 71 -13.86 18.33 27.96
N THR A 72 -13.35 19.53 27.75
CA THR A 72 -13.86 20.74 28.41
C THR A 72 -14.90 21.50 27.61
N SER A 73 -15.08 21.14 26.32
CA SER A 73 -15.89 21.90 25.35
C SER A 73 -15.47 23.37 25.17
N LYS A 74 -14.25 23.73 25.61
CA LYS A 74 -13.70 25.07 25.45
C LYS A 74 -13.44 25.34 23.98
N THR A 75 -13.93 26.48 23.49
CA THR A 75 -13.79 26.89 22.11
C THR A 75 -12.85 28.08 22.00
N GLN A 76 -11.94 28.07 21.02
CA GLN A 76 -11.03 29.16 20.70
C GLN A 76 -11.07 29.41 19.19
N THR A 77 -11.01 30.66 18.77
CA THR A 77 -11.07 31.04 17.36
C THR A 77 -9.83 31.85 16.97
N PHE A 78 -9.28 31.55 15.82
CA PHE A 78 -8.04 32.11 15.28
C PHE A 78 -8.24 32.44 13.78
N ALA A 79 -7.25 33.13 13.17
CA ALA A 79 -7.24 33.34 11.73
C ALA A 79 -5.82 33.20 11.18
N THR A 80 -5.67 32.67 9.96
CA THR A 80 -4.37 32.51 9.29
C THR A 80 -3.84 33.85 8.76
N ASP A 81 -2.52 33.97 8.78
CA ASP A 81 -1.76 35.12 8.24
C ASP A 81 -1.74 35.14 6.69
N GLU A 82 -0.99 36.08 6.10
CA GLU A 82 -0.83 36.24 4.65
C GLU A 82 -0.17 35.03 3.99
N GLN A 83 0.57 34.22 4.74
CA GLN A 83 1.19 32.97 4.31
C GLN A 83 0.27 31.76 4.50
N GLY A 84 -1.00 31.96 4.84
CA GLY A 84 -1.94 30.90 5.13
C GLY A 84 -1.58 30.07 6.38
N ARG A 85 -0.82 30.66 7.30
CA ARG A 85 -0.27 29.97 8.47
C ARG A 85 -0.79 30.61 9.76
N ILE A 86 -0.98 29.75 10.77
CA ILE A 86 -1.10 30.18 12.15
C ILE A 86 -0.34 29.24 13.05
N VAL A 87 0.32 29.78 14.07
CA VAL A 87 0.93 29.04 15.16
C VAL A 87 0.14 29.36 16.43
N ILE A 88 -0.48 28.32 17.00
CA ILE A 88 -1.23 28.41 18.24
C ILE A 88 -0.35 27.81 19.32
N GLU A 89 0.32 28.67 20.05
CA GLU A 89 1.16 28.28 21.17
C GLU A 89 0.30 28.06 22.43
N SER A 90 0.70 27.16 23.28
CA SER A 90 0.09 26.98 24.60
C SER A 90 -1.35 26.43 24.57
N LEU A 91 -1.57 25.35 23.82
CA LEU A 91 -2.78 24.55 23.89
C LEU A 91 -2.63 23.45 24.94
N ASP A 92 -3.69 23.22 25.69
CA ASP A 92 -3.73 22.07 26.61
C ASP A 92 -3.64 20.77 25.78
N PRO A 93 -2.81 19.79 26.19
CA PRO A 93 -2.75 18.51 25.49
C PRO A 93 -4.10 17.79 25.56
N GLY A 94 -4.56 17.24 24.41
CA GLY A 94 -5.87 16.61 24.34
C GLY A 94 -6.37 16.46 22.91
N LEU A 95 -7.64 16.10 22.78
CA LEU A 95 -8.33 15.96 21.50
C LEU A 95 -9.15 17.21 21.19
N TYR A 96 -8.99 17.71 19.99
CA TYR A 96 -9.68 18.92 19.50
C TYR A 96 -10.44 18.60 18.21
N SER A 97 -11.62 19.18 18.06
CA SER A 97 -12.22 19.34 16.74
C SER A 97 -11.83 20.71 16.15
N VAL A 98 -11.59 20.72 14.85
CA VAL A 98 -11.13 21.91 14.13
C VAL A 98 -12.13 22.25 13.03
N SER A 99 -12.66 23.47 13.04
CA SER A 99 -13.50 23.99 11.95
C SER A 99 -12.77 25.13 11.26
N LEU A 100 -12.67 25.06 9.93
CA LEU A 100 -12.05 26.11 9.10
C LEU A 100 -13.14 26.73 8.20
N THR A 101 -13.23 28.05 8.20
CA THR A 101 -14.17 28.78 7.37
C THR A 101 -13.49 29.96 6.69
N LYS A 102 -13.82 30.22 5.43
CA LYS A 102 -13.33 31.37 4.66
C LYS A 102 -14.36 31.75 3.60
N ASP A 103 -14.63 33.04 3.44
CA ASP A 103 -15.53 33.53 2.40
C ASP A 103 -15.05 33.09 1.00
N GLY A 104 -15.95 32.52 0.21
CA GLY A 104 -15.63 31.97 -1.10
C GLY A 104 -15.06 30.56 -1.10
N PHE A 105 -14.91 29.90 0.05
CA PHE A 105 -14.42 28.52 0.19
C PHE A 105 -15.40 27.64 0.96
N ALA A 106 -15.36 26.35 0.67
CA ALA A 106 -16.07 25.36 1.47
C ALA A 106 -15.52 25.30 2.89
N SER A 107 -16.39 25.24 3.89
CA SER A 107 -15.96 25.03 5.27
C SER A 107 -15.40 23.62 5.45
N LEU A 108 -14.33 23.49 6.23
CA LEU A 108 -13.69 22.21 6.53
C LEU A 108 -13.83 21.90 8.03
N TYR A 109 -14.16 20.65 8.37
CA TYR A 109 -14.26 20.18 9.75
C TYR A 109 -13.42 18.93 9.95
N GLU A 110 -12.44 19.02 10.85
CA GLU A 110 -11.65 17.89 11.33
C GLU A 110 -12.17 17.50 12.72
N PRO A 111 -12.77 16.31 12.87
CA PRO A 111 -13.43 15.92 14.11
C PRO A 111 -12.47 15.55 15.23
N SER A 112 -11.23 15.16 14.91
CA SER A 112 -10.28 14.67 15.91
C SER A 112 -8.84 15.03 15.53
N LEU A 113 -8.33 16.08 16.15
CA LEU A 113 -6.93 16.50 16.08
C LEU A 113 -6.31 16.39 17.46
N ARG A 114 -5.22 15.64 17.58
CA ARG A 114 -4.56 15.47 18.87
C ARG A 114 -3.45 16.49 19.07
N VAL A 115 -3.53 17.25 20.15
CA VAL A 115 -2.44 18.12 20.64
C VAL A 115 -1.64 17.35 21.67
N ILE A 116 -0.31 17.36 21.52
CA ILE A 116 0.64 16.60 22.32
C ILE A 116 1.45 17.55 23.20
N THR A 117 1.74 17.15 24.44
CA THR A 117 2.56 17.88 25.40
C THR A 117 3.88 18.32 24.78
N ARG A 118 4.20 19.61 24.86
CA ARG A 118 5.43 20.26 24.36
C ARG A 118 5.72 20.05 22.88
N LYS A 119 4.88 19.41 22.11
CA LYS A 119 5.05 19.20 20.68
C LYS A 119 4.23 20.23 19.89
N ASN A 120 4.82 20.77 18.83
CA ASN A 120 4.09 21.54 17.85
C ASN A 120 3.64 20.58 16.73
N ILE A 121 2.34 20.35 16.64
CA ILE A 121 1.74 19.53 15.58
C ILE A 121 1.50 20.42 14.37
N LYS A 122 2.09 20.07 13.22
CA LYS A 122 1.86 20.76 11.95
C LYS A 122 0.81 20.01 11.14
N VAL A 123 -0.26 20.70 10.76
CA VAL A 123 -1.33 20.16 9.94
C VAL A 123 -1.61 21.10 8.78
N ALA A 124 -1.74 20.55 7.57
CA ALA A 124 -2.12 21.30 6.39
C ALA A 124 -3.56 20.97 6.00
N PHE A 125 -4.37 21.99 5.81
CA PHE A 125 -5.74 21.86 5.31
C PHE A 125 -5.86 22.51 3.94
N LYS A 126 -6.45 21.77 3.01
CA LYS A 126 -6.73 22.26 1.64
C LYS A 126 -8.22 22.61 1.54
N LEU A 127 -8.54 23.86 1.29
CA LEU A 127 -9.90 24.35 1.14
C LEU A 127 -10.26 24.48 -0.36
N THR A 128 -11.48 24.08 -0.69
CA THR A 128 -11.99 24.20 -2.07
C THR A 128 -12.71 25.53 -2.26
N GLU A 129 -12.36 26.28 -3.29
CA GLU A 129 -13.04 27.52 -3.67
C GLU A 129 -14.51 27.27 -4.02
N GLN A 130 -15.44 28.06 -3.50
CA GLN A 130 -16.87 27.98 -3.83
C GLN A 130 -17.37 29.32 -4.36
N PRO A 131 -18.21 29.35 -5.40
CA PRO A 131 -18.91 30.57 -5.78
C PRO A 131 -19.89 30.99 -4.65
N ILE A 132 -19.99 32.29 -4.44
CA ILE A 132 -20.68 32.96 -3.35
C ILE A 132 -22.15 32.56 -3.25
N GLU A 133 -22.47 31.60 -2.41
CA GLU A 133 -23.72 31.46 -1.67
C GLU A 133 -23.44 30.63 -0.42
N VAL A 134 -23.59 31.30 0.73
CA VAL A 134 -23.19 30.80 2.05
C VAL A 134 -24.10 29.68 2.47
N ILE A 135 -23.55 28.45 2.54
CA ILE A 135 -24.02 27.41 3.46
C ILE A 135 -22.79 26.63 3.93
N GLU A 136 -22.61 26.50 5.23
CA GLU A 136 -21.55 25.72 5.86
C GLU A 136 -21.55 24.28 5.32
N VAL A 137 -20.53 23.94 4.53
CA VAL A 137 -20.23 22.56 4.19
C VAL A 137 -18.94 22.20 4.85
N GLN A 138 -19.02 21.28 5.77
CA GLN A 138 -17.86 20.72 6.44
C GLN A 138 -17.20 19.72 5.46
N ALA A 139 -15.92 19.92 5.17
CA ALA A 139 -15.15 18.90 4.46
C ALA A 139 -14.92 17.74 5.42
N GLN A 140 -15.41 16.59 5.04
CA GLN A 140 -15.19 15.35 5.76
C GLN A 140 -13.88 14.72 5.31
N ARG A 141 -13.24 13.94 6.20
CA ARG A 141 -12.14 13.05 5.86
C ARG A 141 -12.44 12.31 4.57
N GLY A 142 -11.50 12.32 3.64
CA GLY A 142 -11.50 11.37 2.54
C GLY A 142 -12.05 11.84 1.19
N TYR A 143 -12.31 13.13 0.95
CA TYR A 143 -12.78 13.52 -0.38
C TYR A 143 -12.05 14.73 -0.95
N THR A 144 -11.31 14.51 -2.02
CA THR A 144 -10.75 15.59 -2.83
C THR A 144 -11.82 16.18 -3.76
N SER A 145 -11.59 17.37 -4.28
CA SER A 145 -12.46 18.02 -5.26
C SER A 145 -12.37 17.40 -6.67
N SER A 146 -11.49 16.41 -6.86
CA SER A 146 -11.31 15.73 -8.13
C SER A 146 -12.56 14.95 -8.55
N ALA A 147 -12.75 14.79 -9.84
CA ALA A 147 -13.76 13.90 -10.39
C ALA A 147 -13.43 12.45 -10.08
N GLY A 148 -14.46 11.63 -9.84
CA GLY A 148 -14.31 10.21 -9.54
C GLY A 148 -14.43 9.88 -8.06
N SER A 149 -14.15 8.62 -7.74
CA SER A 149 -14.21 8.05 -6.40
C SER A 149 -12.93 8.25 -5.58
N ASN A 150 -12.10 9.24 -5.94
CA ASN A 150 -10.89 9.54 -5.20
C ASN A 150 -11.18 9.65 -3.70
N THR A 151 -10.38 8.96 -2.92
CA THR A 151 -10.45 8.94 -1.46
C THR A 151 -9.12 9.42 -0.90
N TYR A 152 -9.17 10.38 0.00
CA TYR A 152 -8.00 10.87 0.72
C TYR A 152 -8.03 10.38 2.16
N LEU A 153 -6.96 9.75 2.61
CA LEU A 153 -6.72 9.39 4.00
C LEU A 153 -5.71 10.37 4.59
N ASP A 154 -6.09 11.02 5.68
CA ASP A 154 -5.18 11.90 6.41
C ASP A 154 -4.24 11.11 7.34
N ARG A 155 -3.29 11.82 7.93
CA ARG A 155 -2.28 11.26 8.83
C ARG A 155 -2.90 10.49 10.01
N GLU A 156 -4.02 10.95 10.56
CA GLU A 156 -4.62 10.29 11.72
C GLU A 156 -5.31 8.97 11.32
N ALA A 157 -5.95 8.94 10.15
CA ALA A 157 -6.49 7.71 9.59
C ALA A 157 -5.40 6.66 9.34
N LEU A 158 -4.26 7.07 8.74
CA LEU A 158 -3.11 6.19 8.49
C LEU A 158 -2.46 5.67 9.78
N ARG A 159 -2.31 6.54 10.80
CA ARG A 159 -1.74 6.17 12.10
C ARG A 159 -2.65 5.28 12.95
N SER A 160 -3.93 5.26 12.63
CA SER A 160 -4.93 4.49 13.36
C SER A 160 -5.17 3.11 12.79
N ALA A 161 -4.41 2.72 11.77
CA ALA A 161 -4.54 1.43 11.12
C ALA A 161 -4.48 0.29 12.13
N VAL A 162 -5.35 -0.67 11.95
CA VAL A 162 -5.44 -1.90 12.74
C VAL A 162 -4.78 -3.01 11.94
N GLY A 163 -3.90 -3.76 12.58
CA GLY A 163 -3.06 -4.76 11.94
C GLY A 163 -1.67 -4.21 11.57
N GLY A 164 -0.66 -5.05 11.61
CA GLY A 164 0.72 -4.73 11.21
C GLY A 164 1.40 -3.58 11.95
N GLY A 165 0.98 -3.26 13.18
CA GLY A 165 1.61 -2.21 13.97
C GLY A 165 1.39 -0.79 13.45
N ALA A 166 0.29 -0.52 12.76
CA ALA A 166 -0.08 0.74 12.11
C ALA A 166 0.74 1.02 10.83
N ASP A 167 1.00 0.00 10.03
CA ASP A 167 1.57 0.16 8.69
C ASP A 167 0.66 1.05 7.82
N PRO A 168 1.19 2.11 7.17
CA PRO A 168 0.38 3.03 6.39
C PRO A 168 -0.32 2.39 5.20
N LEU A 169 0.27 1.39 4.53
CA LEU A 169 -0.37 0.72 3.40
C LEU A 169 -1.50 -0.22 3.86
N LEU A 170 -1.37 -0.90 4.99
CA LEU A 170 -2.46 -1.68 5.58
C LEU A 170 -3.67 -0.82 6.00
N SER A 171 -3.48 0.48 6.20
CA SER A 171 -4.60 1.41 6.45
C SER A 171 -5.47 1.63 5.21
N LEU A 172 -4.96 1.33 4.00
CA LEU A 172 -5.71 1.43 2.75
C LEU A 172 -6.78 0.36 2.61
N ASP A 173 -6.71 -0.71 3.39
CA ASP A 173 -7.78 -1.69 3.49
C ASP A 173 -9.12 -1.00 3.82
N GLY A 174 -10.13 -1.26 3.01
CA GLY A 174 -11.41 -0.58 3.10
C GLY A 174 -11.55 0.61 2.15
N LEU A 175 -10.58 0.82 1.24
CA LEU A 175 -10.78 1.69 0.08
C LEU A 175 -11.59 0.99 -1.01
N PRO A 176 -12.36 1.74 -1.83
CA PRO A 176 -13.25 1.15 -2.84
C PRO A 176 -12.46 0.38 -3.90
N GLY A 177 -12.94 -0.84 -4.22
CA GLY A 177 -12.35 -1.69 -5.25
C GLY A 177 -11.00 -2.30 -4.90
N LEU A 178 -10.44 -2.01 -3.71
CA LEU A 178 -9.18 -2.55 -3.24
C LEU A 178 -9.38 -3.89 -2.53
N ALA A 179 -8.58 -4.88 -2.91
CA ALA A 179 -8.48 -6.15 -2.23
C ALA A 179 -7.00 -6.48 -1.98
N SER A 180 -6.61 -6.62 -0.72
CA SER A 180 -5.35 -7.20 -0.32
C SER A 180 -5.62 -8.59 0.24
N ALA A 181 -4.72 -9.54 0.10
CA ALA A 181 -4.83 -10.78 0.84
C ALA A 181 -4.60 -10.46 2.32
N SER A 182 -5.35 -11.14 3.15
CA SER A 182 -5.36 -11.08 4.62
C SER A 182 -4.58 -9.91 5.27
N GLU A 183 -3.33 -10.10 5.58
CA GLU A 183 -2.42 -9.16 6.27
C GLU A 183 -1.42 -8.45 5.35
N PHE A 184 -1.52 -8.62 4.03
CA PHE A 184 -0.55 -8.06 3.08
C PHE A 184 -0.75 -6.56 2.84
N ALA A 185 0.36 -5.81 2.77
CA ALA A 185 0.38 -4.41 2.37
C ALA A 185 0.27 -4.24 0.85
N SER A 186 0.60 -5.26 0.07
CA SER A 186 0.36 -5.30 -1.37
C SER A 186 -1.15 -5.53 -1.64
N PHE A 187 -1.66 -4.93 -2.72
CA PHE A 187 -3.09 -4.95 -3.00
C PHE A 187 -3.39 -5.00 -4.49
N SER A 188 -4.48 -5.67 -4.81
CA SER A 188 -5.11 -5.68 -6.15
C SER A 188 -6.29 -4.71 -6.20
N VAL A 189 -6.61 -4.22 -7.41
CA VAL A 189 -7.73 -3.29 -7.61
C VAL A 189 -8.57 -3.72 -8.80
N ARG A 190 -9.86 -3.95 -8.55
CA ARG A 190 -10.85 -4.27 -9.59
C ARG A 190 -10.43 -5.45 -10.48
N GLY A 191 -9.83 -6.48 -9.88
CA GLY A 191 -9.39 -7.71 -10.56
C GLY A 191 -8.02 -7.63 -11.24
N ARG A 192 -7.31 -6.51 -11.12
CA ARG A 192 -5.94 -6.32 -11.59
C ARG A 192 -4.93 -6.42 -10.44
N GLY A 193 -3.75 -6.98 -10.74
CA GLY A 193 -2.75 -7.29 -9.74
C GLY A 193 -2.01 -6.09 -9.14
N PRO A 194 -1.20 -6.31 -8.10
CA PRO A 194 -0.47 -5.25 -7.40
C PRO A 194 0.43 -4.42 -8.32
N ARG A 195 1.08 -5.04 -9.31
CA ARG A 195 2.00 -4.36 -10.23
C ARG A 195 1.33 -3.47 -11.28
N ASP A 196 0.01 -3.57 -11.42
CA ASP A 196 -0.77 -2.73 -12.31
C ASP A 196 -1.15 -1.38 -11.66
N ASN A 197 -0.81 -1.20 -10.39
CA ASN A 197 -1.06 0.03 -9.64
C ASN A 197 0.07 1.04 -9.87
N LEU A 198 -0.30 2.32 -10.07
CA LEU A 198 0.65 3.41 -10.08
C LEU A 198 0.83 3.95 -8.66
N LEU A 199 2.00 3.75 -8.09
CA LEU A 199 2.35 4.25 -6.77
C LEU A 199 3.35 5.38 -6.87
N LEU A 200 3.04 6.50 -6.22
CA LEU A 200 3.86 7.70 -6.16
C LEU A 200 4.13 8.09 -4.71
N VAL A 201 5.38 8.42 -4.41
CA VAL A 201 5.79 8.98 -3.11
C VAL A 201 6.25 10.42 -3.35
N ASP A 202 5.56 11.39 -2.77
CA ASP A 202 5.76 12.83 -3.07
C ASP A 202 5.80 13.13 -4.57
N GLU A 203 4.91 12.46 -5.35
CA GLU A 203 4.80 12.56 -6.80
C GLU A 203 5.97 11.93 -7.59
N PHE A 204 6.91 11.24 -6.95
CA PHE A 204 7.93 10.42 -7.61
C PHE A 204 7.44 8.99 -7.78
N PRO A 205 7.65 8.34 -8.95
CA PRO A 205 7.31 6.93 -9.10
C PRO A 205 8.18 6.06 -8.20
N PHE A 206 7.53 5.22 -7.40
CA PHE A 206 8.22 4.28 -6.53
C PHE A 206 7.35 3.05 -6.29
N ASP A 207 7.53 2.02 -7.10
CA ASP A 207 6.78 0.77 -7.06
C ASP A 207 7.31 -0.25 -6.02
N LYS A 208 8.51 -0.02 -5.50
CA LYS A 208 9.13 -0.83 -4.44
C LYS A 208 8.75 -0.32 -3.04
N ALA A 209 7.46 -0.10 -2.80
CA ALA A 209 6.96 0.43 -1.53
C ALA A 209 6.57 -0.64 -0.51
N VAL A 210 6.68 -1.91 -0.90
CA VAL A 210 6.40 -3.09 -0.06
C VAL A 210 7.63 -3.98 -0.07
N HIS A 211 8.00 -4.50 1.09
CA HIS A 211 9.11 -5.44 1.22
C HIS A 211 8.72 -6.84 0.74
N PHE A 212 9.69 -7.55 0.14
CA PHE A 212 9.54 -8.91 -0.39
C PHE A 212 8.42 -9.02 -1.43
N ASP A 213 8.27 -7.97 -2.24
CA ASP A 213 7.27 -7.91 -3.30
C ASP A 213 7.59 -8.90 -4.42
N ALA A 214 6.57 -9.58 -4.93
CA ALA A 214 6.71 -10.63 -5.92
C ALA A 214 7.16 -10.13 -7.29
N THR A 215 8.06 -10.87 -7.92
CA THR A 215 8.59 -10.54 -9.27
C THR A 215 7.56 -10.70 -10.37
N LEU A 216 6.67 -11.67 -10.28
CA LEU A 216 5.70 -12.05 -11.33
C LEU A 216 4.28 -11.51 -11.13
N GLY A 217 4.08 -10.56 -10.20
CA GLY A 217 2.76 -9.98 -9.92
C GLY A 217 1.91 -10.83 -8.98
N GLU A 218 2.49 -11.79 -8.32
CA GLU A 218 1.95 -12.46 -7.14
C GLU A 218 1.91 -11.47 -5.96
N GLU A 219 1.38 -11.85 -4.82
CA GLU A 219 1.30 -10.92 -3.70
C GLU A 219 2.58 -10.87 -2.89
N GLU A 220 3.35 -11.96 -2.88
CA GLU A 220 4.59 -12.11 -2.15
C GLU A 220 5.63 -12.86 -2.97
N ASP A 221 6.89 -12.60 -2.68
CA ASP A 221 8.06 -13.23 -3.30
C ASP A 221 8.70 -14.27 -2.37
N VAL A 222 8.49 -14.10 -1.08
CA VAL A 222 8.97 -14.98 -0.02
C VAL A 222 7.84 -15.28 0.96
N GLY A 223 7.91 -16.38 1.67
CA GLY A 223 6.94 -16.74 2.70
C GLY A 223 6.76 -15.59 3.70
N GLY A 224 5.52 -15.10 3.84
CA GLY A 224 5.22 -13.93 4.67
C GLY A 224 5.68 -12.59 4.11
N GLY A 225 6.16 -12.52 2.91
CA GLY A 225 6.50 -11.29 2.20
C GLY A 225 5.27 -10.49 1.78
N GLY A 226 5.47 -9.26 1.28
CA GLY A 226 4.38 -8.36 0.89
C GLY A 226 3.55 -7.80 2.05
N ARG A 227 3.83 -8.20 3.28
CA ARG A 227 3.06 -7.82 4.49
C ARG A 227 3.35 -6.40 4.96
N PHE A 228 4.54 -5.87 4.72
CA PHE A 228 5.01 -4.62 5.31
C PHE A 228 5.47 -3.64 4.25
N SER A 229 4.99 -2.40 4.38
CA SER A 229 5.51 -1.31 3.57
C SER A 229 6.86 -0.82 4.07
N ILE A 230 7.59 -0.11 3.23
CA ILE A 230 8.84 0.59 3.60
C ILE A 230 8.61 1.77 4.55
N PHE A 231 7.37 2.09 4.88
CA PHE A 231 7.03 3.30 5.62
C PHE A 231 6.80 3.01 7.10
N ALA A 232 7.52 3.73 7.93
CA ALA A 232 7.19 3.78 9.36
C ALA A 232 5.86 4.52 9.61
N PRO A 233 5.11 4.19 10.69
CA PRO A 233 3.74 4.69 10.91
C PRO A 233 3.56 6.21 10.93
N ASN A 234 4.63 6.99 11.05
CA ASN A 234 4.54 8.44 11.20
C ASN A 234 5.08 9.24 10.03
N VAL A 235 5.65 8.58 9.04
CA VAL A 235 6.30 9.29 7.92
C VAL A 235 5.29 9.79 6.89
N ILE A 236 4.14 9.12 6.72
CA ILE A 236 3.14 9.49 5.74
C ILE A 236 2.15 10.49 6.35
N ALA A 237 2.02 11.65 5.70
CA ALA A 237 1.08 12.71 6.08
C ALA A 237 -0.30 12.52 5.45
N GLY A 238 -0.37 11.88 4.29
CA GLY A 238 -1.62 11.63 3.59
C GLY A 238 -1.47 10.64 2.46
N ALA A 239 -2.58 10.01 2.07
CA ALA A 239 -2.67 9.11 0.94
C ALA A 239 -3.89 9.47 0.08
N ASP A 240 -3.69 9.72 -1.23
CA ASP A 240 -4.74 9.97 -2.20
C ASP A 240 -4.86 8.76 -3.13
N PHE A 241 -5.99 8.08 -3.05
CA PHE A 241 -6.26 6.86 -3.80
C PHE A 241 -7.35 7.05 -4.84
N SER A 242 -7.10 6.57 -6.05
CA SER A 242 -8.03 6.60 -7.18
C SER A 242 -8.12 5.21 -7.82
N PRO A 243 -9.24 4.50 -7.72
CA PRO A 243 -9.39 3.17 -8.32
C PRO A 243 -9.66 3.22 -9.84
N GLY A 244 -9.62 4.41 -10.44
CA GLY A 244 -9.80 4.66 -11.87
C GLY A 244 -10.16 6.12 -12.16
N GLY A 245 -10.09 6.53 -13.43
CA GLY A 245 -10.58 7.83 -13.88
C GLY A 245 -9.71 9.04 -13.47
N TRP A 246 -8.46 8.86 -13.12
CA TRP A 246 -7.55 9.97 -12.75
C TRP A 246 -7.13 10.84 -13.95
N GLU A 247 -6.60 12.02 -13.63
CA GLU A 247 -6.23 13.05 -14.60
C GLU A 247 -5.03 12.68 -15.51
N PRO A 248 -4.86 13.35 -16.67
CA PRO A 248 -3.81 13.01 -17.66
C PRO A 248 -2.37 13.19 -17.19
N ALA A 249 -2.13 13.89 -16.09
CA ALA A 249 -0.79 14.06 -15.51
C ALA A 249 -0.13 12.71 -15.13
N TYR A 250 -0.94 11.66 -14.90
CA TYR A 250 -0.51 10.35 -14.43
C TYR A 250 -0.85 9.25 -15.45
N GLY A 251 0.05 8.27 -15.60
CA GLY A 251 -0.10 7.15 -16.53
C GLY A 251 1.06 6.17 -16.44
N GLY A 252 1.10 5.18 -17.35
CA GLY A 252 2.08 4.10 -17.35
C GLY A 252 1.62 2.87 -16.56
N ARG A 253 0.54 2.98 -15.79
CA ARG A 253 -0.19 1.89 -15.12
C ARG A 253 -1.69 2.15 -15.24
N ALA A 254 -2.52 1.12 -15.09
CA ALA A 254 -3.92 1.22 -15.46
C ALA A 254 -4.94 0.67 -14.44
N ALA A 255 -4.50 0.05 -13.32
CA ALA A 255 -5.43 -0.45 -12.30
C ALA A 255 -5.87 0.64 -11.33
N SER A 256 -4.92 1.29 -10.64
CA SER A 256 -5.19 2.38 -9.71
C SER A 256 -4.05 3.40 -9.67
N LEU A 257 -4.32 4.53 -9.03
CA LEU A 257 -3.33 5.54 -8.68
C LEU A 257 -3.34 5.74 -7.16
N LEU A 258 -2.20 5.51 -6.51
CA LEU A 258 -1.96 5.82 -5.12
C LEU A 258 -0.85 6.87 -5.00
N LYS A 259 -1.16 7.99 -4.37
CA LYS A 259 -0.18 9.04 -4.07
C LYS A 259 0.00 9.12 -2.56
N LEU A 260 1.22 8.90 -2.10
CA LEU A 260 1.60 9.03 -0.70
C LEU A 260 2.34 10.36 -0.50
N GLU A 261 1.88 11.15 0.44
CA GLU A 261 2.52 12.40 0.84
C GLU A 261 3.38 12.15 2.08
N VAL A 262 4.70 12.35 1.98
CA VAL A 262 5.61 12.28 3.14
C VAL A 262 5.49 13.54 3.97
N ALA A 263 5.54 13.43 5.29
CA ALA A 263 5.41 14.57 6.19
C ALA A 263 6.59 15.55 6.08
N ASP A 264 6.32 16.86 6.11
CA ASP A 264 7.28 17.94 5.86
C ASP A 264 8.21 18.28 7.05
N GLY A 265 8.04 17.62 8.18
CA GLY A 265 8.70 18.04 9.42
C GLY A 265 7.98 19.19 10.15
N ASN A 266 8.22 19.30 11.44
CA ASN A 266 7.61 20.31 12.31
C ASN A 266 8.57 21.46 12.63
N PRO A 267 8.05 22.68 12.90
CA PRO A 267 8.88 23.79 13.33
C PRO A 267 9.57 23.59 14.69
N SER A 268 8.95 22.81 15.57
CA SER A 268 9.51 22.47 16.90
C SER A 268 10.12 21.07 16.88
N PRO A 269 11.34 20.92 17.40
CA PRO A 269 12.04 19.66 17.35
C PRO A 269 11.38 18.61 18.24
N SER A 270 11.32 17.38 17.73
CA SER A 270 10.92 16.19 18.49
C SER A 270 11.66 14.97 17.99
N ALA A 271 11.85 14.00 18.90
CA ALA A 271 12.37 12.68 18.57
C ALA A 271 11.37 11.62 18.96
N SER A 272 11.34 10.54 18.21
CA SER A 272 10.52 9.36 18.52
C SER A 272 11.38 8.12 18.56
N PHE A 273 10.99 7.21 19.43
CA PHE A 273 11.54 5.86 19.49
C PHE A 273 10.39 4.88 19.64
N ARG A 274 10.36 3.87 18.80
CA ARG A 274 9.43 2.75 18.88
C ARG A 274 10.21 1.46 19.01
N TYR A 275 9.68 0.55 19.82
CA TYR A 275 10.15 -0.82 19.94
C TYR A 275 8.96 -1.75 20.02
N ASP A 276 8.99 -2.83 19.27
CA ASP A 276 8.02 -3.93 19.30
C ASP A 276 8.71 -5.28 19.11
N LEU A 277 7.93 -6.37 18.99
CA LEU A 277 8.48 -7.71 18.85
C LEU A 277 9.24 -7.91 17.52
N ALA A 278 8.93 -7.15 16.49
CA ALA A 278 9.61 -7.23 15.21
C ALA A 278 10.89 -6.36 15.15
N GLY A 279 11.04 -5.32 15.98
CA GLY A 279 12.24 -4.49 15.95
C GLY A 279 12.10 -3.09 16.52
N TYR A 280 12.81 -2.13 15.91
CA TYR A 280 12.84 -0.76 16.42
C TYR A 280 12.82 0.29 15.30
N GLU A 281 12.32 1.45 15.68
CA GLU A 281 12.26 2.66 14.84
C GLU A 281 12.77 3.86 15.64
N VAL A 282 13.53 4.73 14.99
CA VAL A 282 13.93 6.04 15.51
C VAL A 282 13.51 7.13 14.54
N GLY A 283 13.04 8.25 15.07
CA GLY A 283 12.61 9.37 14.26
C GLY A 283 13.08 10.71 14.83
N TYR A 284 13.32 11.65 13.92
CA TYR A 284 13.49 13.07 14.21
C TYR A 284 12.53 13.87 13.34
N ASP A 285 11.91 14.85 13.93
CA ASP A 285 10.95 15.73 13.29
C ASP A 285 11.17 17.14 13.83
N GLY A 286 11.75 18.03 13.00
CA GLY A 286 12.17 19.34 13.51
C GLY A 286 12.87 20.23 12.48
N PRO A 287 13.41 21.38 12.94
CA PRO A 287 14.15 22.32 12.09
C PRO A 287 15.49 21.75 11.61
N VAL A 288 15.87 22.07 10.38
CA VAL A 288 17.19 21.70 9.79
C VAL A 288 18.31 22.63 10.25
N GLY A 289 17.97 23.89 10.61
CA GLY A 289 18.95 24.90 10.99
C GLY A 289 19.65 25.60 9.81
N ILE A 290 19.22 25.38 8.56
CA ILE A 290 19.70 26.10 7.37
C ILE A 290 19.06 27.48 7.30
N THR A 291 17.74 27.54 7.55
CA THR A 291 16.95 28.75 7.74
C THR A 291 16.02 28.55 8.93
N ASP A 292 15.44 29.63 9.44
CA ASP A 292 14.49 29.54 10.58
C ASP A 292 13.20 28.76 10.23
N GLU A 293 12.88 28.65 8.95
CA GLU A 293 11.66 27.96 8.46
C GLU A 293 11.92 26.59 7.84
N ALA A 294 13.20 26.22 7.64
CA ALA A 294 13.54 24.93 7.06
C ALA A 294 13.31 23.79 8.06
N THR A 295 12.56 22.79 7.63
CA THR A 295 12.20 21.61 8.44
C THR A 295 12.66 20.32 7.80
N MET A 296 12.80 19.27 8.62
CA MET A 296 13.10 17.92 8.15
C MET A 296 12.37 16.88 8.99
N LEU A 297 12.05 15.78 8.33
CA LEU A 297 11.66 14.53 8.92
C LEU A 297 12.75 13.50 8.60
N VAL A 298 13.17 12.75 9.61
CA VAL A 298 14.06 11.58 9.47
C VAL A 298 13.38 10.40 10.15
N SER A 299 13.33 9.29 9.48
CA SER A 299 12.92 8.01 10.05
C SER A 299 13.95 6.94 9.66
N ALA A 300 14.33 6.12 10.63
CA ALA A 300 15.13 4.94 10.39
C ALA A 300 14.57 3.78 11.22
N ARG A 301 14.36 2.64 10.58
CA ARG A 301 13.87 1.43 11.26
C ARG A 301 14.66 0.20 10.82
N ARG A 302 14.69 -0.78 11.70
CA ARG A 302 15.10 -2.15 11.42
C ARG A 302 14.08 -3.09 12.03
N LEU A 303 13.53 -3.96 11.22
CA LEU A 303 12.64 -5.04 11.64
C LEU A 303 13.32 -6.37 11.34
N ASP A 304 13.17 -7.32 12.27
CA ASP A 304 13.76 -8.65 12.23
C ASP A 304 12.66 -9.60 12.72
N PHE A 305 12.04 -10.27 11.77
CA PHE A 305 10.85 -11.07 12.02
C PHE A 305 11.18 -12.46 12.55
N GLY A 306 12.43 -12.92 12.47
CA GLY A 306 12.84 -14.21 13.03
C GLY A 306 12.45 -14.37 14.51
N GLN A 307 12.67 -13.32 15.34
CA GLN A 307 12.24 -13.33 16.74
C GLN A 307 10.71 -13.34 16.90
N LEU A 308 9.97 -12.67 16.02
CA LEU A 308 8.51 -12.70 16.02
C LEU A 308 8.01 -14.10 15.68
N PHE A 309 8.49 -14.67 14.58
CA PHE A 309 8.10 -16.02 14.12
C PHE A 309 8.48 -17.11 15.13
N GLU A 310 9.66 -17.01 15.76
CA GLU A 310 10.00 -17.88 16.88
C GLU A 310 8.98 -17.78 18.04
N THR A 311 8.48 -16.56 18.31
CA THR A 311 7.51 -16.30 19.39
C THR A 311 6.12 -16.87 19.09
N ILE A 312 5.68 -16.83 17.85
CA ILE A 312 4.37 -17.36 17.41
C ILE A 312 4.44 -18.81 16.90
N GLU A 313 5.62 -19.43 16.94
CA GLU A 313 5.87 -20.82 16.55
C GLU A 313 5.74 -21.09 15.02
N GLU A 314 5.88 -20.02 14.18
CA GLU A 314 5.92 -20.10 12.70
C GLU A 314 7.38 -20.19 12.21
N LEU A 315 8.08 -21.26 12.57
CA LEU A 315 9.51 -21.43 12.31
C LEU A 315 9.85 -21.79 10.87
N ASP A 316 8.91 -22.17 10.10
CA ASP A 316 9.04 -22.60 8.69
C ASP A 316 9.04 -21.46 7.68
N ILE A 317 8.59 -20.27 8.07
CA ILE A 317 8.58 -19.08 7.21
C ILE A 317 9.99 -18.62 6.80
N GLY A 318 11.00 -18.80 7.67
CA GLY A 318 12.35 -18.28 7.44
C GLY A 318 12.63 -16.97 8.21
N GLU A 319 13.68 -16.27 7.80
CA GLU A 319 14.21 -15.09 8.52
C GLU A 319 14.16 -13.81 7.65
N PRO A 320 12.99 -13.17 7.51
CA PRO A 320 12.93 -11.87 6.83
C PRO A 320 13.44 -10.75 7.75
N VAL A 321 14.39 -9.97 7.23
CA VAL A 321 14.97 -8.79 7.91
C VAL A 321 14.87 -7.60 6.97
N LEU A 322 14.45 -6.44 7.49
CA LEU A 322 14.37 -5.23 6.70
C LEU A 322 14.96 -4.01 7.43
N ARG A 323 15.43 -3.05 6.64
CA ARG A 323 15.95 -1.77 7.11
C ARG A 323 15.52 -0.66 6.16
N ASP A 324 14.95 0.40 6.72
CA ASP A 324 14.50 1.56 5.96
C ASP A 324 15.05 2.85 6.56
N VAL A 325 15.47 3.75 5.70
CA VAL A 325 15.83 5.13 6.04
C VAL A 325 15.06 6.06 5.12
N LEU A 326 14.34 7.00 5.70
CA LEU A 326 13.62 8.02 4.97
C LEU A 326 13.97 9.40 5.53
N VAL A 327 14.34 10.31 4.63
CA VAL A 327 14.62 11.70 4.97
C VAL A 327 13.84 12.61 4.03
N LYS A 328 13.04 13.52 4.58
CA LYS A 328 12.44 14.62 3.81
C LYS A 328 12.84 15.95 4.43
N SER A 329 13.27 16.89 3.61
CA SER A 329 13.55 18.25 4.04
C SER A 329 12.78 19.24 3.16
N VAL A 330 12.16 20.24 3.80
CA VAL A 330 11.45 21.34 3.14
C VAL A 330 12.15 22.64 3.48
N ILE A 331 12.66 23.30 2.45
CA ILE A 331 13.51 24.49 2.56
C ILE A 331 12.84 25.62 1.80
N PRO A 332 12.09 26.51 2.46
CA PRO A 332 11.66 27.77 1.86
C PRO A 332 12.87 28.63 1.51
N ILE A 333 13.10 28.86 0.20
CA ILE A 333 14.17 29.74 -0.28
C ILE A 333 13.75 31.19 -0.11
N ASN A 334 12.49 31.47 -0.43
CA ASN A 334 11.80 32.74 -0.23
C ASN A 334 10.27 32.50 -0.31
N LEU A 335 9.48 33.57 -0.32
CA LEU A 335 8.02 33.51 -0.36
C LEU A 335 7.46 32.82 -1.64
N GLU A 336 8.22 32.80 -2.72
CA GLU A 336 7.81 32.28 -4.03
C GLU A 336 8.40 30.90 -4.33
N HIS A 337 9.51 30.53 -3.72
CA HIS A 337 10.26 29.32 -4.05
C HIS A 337 10.49 28.45 -2.84
N THR A 338 10.11 27.18 -2.95
CA THR A 338 10.38 26.13 -1.96
C THR A 338 11.15 24.99 -2.62
N LEU A 339 12.22 24.53 -1.99
CA LEU A 339 12.98 23.34 -2.35
C LEU A 339 12.61 22.21 -1.39
N GLU A 340 12.25 21.05 -1.94
CA GLU A 340 12.02 19.83 -1.18
C GLU A 340 13.05 18.78 -1.59
N VAL A 341 13.58 18.06 -0.61
CA VAL A 341 14.54 16.96 -0.79
C VAL A 341 13.92 15.72 -0.19
N LEU A 342 13.84 14.64 -0.96
CA LEU A 342 13.38 13.32 -0.50
C LEU A 342 14.48 12.30 -0.74
N LEU A 343 14.83 11.54 0.29
CA LEU A 343 15.76 10.43 0.24
C LEU A 343 15.09 9.21 0.88
N ILE A 344 15.04 8.12 0.15
CA ILE A 344 14.58 6.81 0.63
C ILE A 344 15.69 5.83 0.29
N ASP A 345 16.06 5.02 1.26
CA ASP A 345 17.01 3.91 1.17
C ASP A 345 16.40 2.73 1.92
N THR A 346 16.18 1.64 1.22
CA THR A 346 15.58 0.43 1.78
C THR A 346 16.43 -0.78 1.47
N HIS A 347 16.48 -1.69 2.41
CA HIS A 347 17.20 -2.94 2.28
C HIS A 347 16.41 -4.07 2.90
N GLU A 348 16.36 -5.21 2.23
CA GLU A 348 15.73 -6.42 2.72
C GLU A 348 16.61 -7.64 2.47
N ASP A 349 16.62 -8.51 3.46
CA ASP A 349 17.27 -9.82 3.44
C ASP A 349 16.27 -10.89 3.82
N TYR A 350 16.21 -11.97 3.09
CA TYR A 350 15.43 -13.14 3.45
C TYR A 350 16.25 -14.40 3.27
N SER A 351 16.19 -15.28 4.25
CA SER A 351 16.76 -16.62 4.14
C SER A 351 15.82 -17.69 4.71
N ARG A 352 15.65 -18.75 3.95
CA ARG A 352 14.95 -19.97 4.34
C ARG A 352 15.86 -21.15 4.03
N ASP A 353 16.45 -21.73 5.06
CA ASP A 353 17.39 -22.85 4.94
C ASP A 353 16.73 -24.19 5.32
N VAL A 354 17.53 -25.25 5.30
CA VAL A 354 17.06 -26.60 5.63
C VAL A 354 16.49 -26.71 7.06
N THR A 355 16.92 -25.89 7.99
CA THR A 355 16.41 -25.93 9.36
C THR A 355 14.95 -25.41 9.44
N HIS A 356 14.62 -24.41 8.62
CA HIS A 356 13.27 -23.91 8.49
C HIS A 356 12.35 -24.91 7.77
N VAL A 357 12.81 -25.50 6.66
CA VAL A 357 12.08 -26.58 5.98
C VAL A 357 11.79 -27.74 6.94
N PHE A 358 12.73 -28.08 7.81
CA PHE A 358 12.59 -29.17 8.77
C PHE A 358 11.68 -28.82 9.95
N ALA A 359 11.48 -27.53 10.23
CA ALA A 359 10.57 -27.07 11.25
C ALA A 359 9.10 -27.22 10.84
N SER A 360 8.82 -27.24 9.54
CA SER A 360 7.46 -27.47 9.03
C SER A 360 6.95 -28.85 9.44
N PRO A 361 5.84 -28.96 10.17
CA PRO A 361 5.32 -30.24 10.64
C PRO A 361 4.87 -31.15 9.49
N ASN A 362 4.66 -30.61 8.31
CA ASN A 362 4.09 -31.30 7.17
C ASN A 362 5.09 -31.57 6.04
N PHE A 363 6.28 -30.99 6.05
CA PHE A 363 7.25 -31.01 4.94
C PHE A 363 6.61 -30.71 3.56
N GLU A 364 5.60 -29.85 3.57
CA GLU A 364 4.78 -29.57 2.38
C GLU A 364 5.57 -28.80 1.35
N ASP A 365 6.37 -27.88 1.85
CA ASP A 365 7.29 -27.08 1.05
C ASP A 365 8.74 -27.34 1.49
N ALA A 366 9.53 -27.94 0.59
CA ALA A 366 10.95 -28.21 0.80
C ALA A 366 11.85 -27.19 0.12
N SER A 367 11.33 -26.06 -0.31
CA SER A 367 12.06 -25.00 -0.98
C SER A 367 13.05 -24.31 -0.04
N LEU A 368 14.24 -24.09 -0.54
CA LEU A 368 15.25 -23.24 0.06
C LEU A 368 15.23 -21.90 -0.68
N GLN A 369 15.29 -20.80 0.04
CA GLN A 369 15.18 -19.49 -0.59
C GLN A 369 16.13 -18.49 0.05
N ASN A 370 16.79 -17.68 -0.78
CA ASN A 370 17.54 -16.51 -0.35
C ASN A 370 17.17 -15.34 -1.26
N SER A 371 16.90 -14.20 -0.66
CA SER A 371 16.63 -12.97 -1.41
C SER A 371 17.24 -11.77 -0.71
N GLU A 372 17.88 -10.89 -1.48
CA GLU A 372 18.42 -9.61 -1.03
C GLU A 372 17.97 -8.53 -2.01
N GLN A 373 17.44 -7.43 -1.50
CA GLN A 373 17.06 -6.28 -2.34
C GLN A 373 17.45 -4.96 -1.69
N ASP A 374 18.10 -4.09 -2.47
CA ASP A 374 18.32 -2.68 -2.16
C ASP A 374 17.41 -1.83 -3.07
N SER A 375 16.71 -0.85 -2.51
CA SER A 375 15.91 0.08 -3.30
C SER A 375 16.07 1.51 -2.81
N ASP A 376 16.49 2.40 -3.73
CA ASP A 376 16.81 3.79 -3.48
C ASP A 376 15.90 4.72 -4.27
N LEU A 377 15.51 5.84 -3.65
CA LEU A 377 14.89 6.99 -4.32
C LEU A 377 15.50 8.30 -3.80
N TYR A 378 16.10 9.07 -4.68
CA TYR A 378 16.61 10.42 -4.38
C TYR A 378 15.89 11.44 -5.27
N GLY A 379 15.10 12.30 -4.65
CA GLY A 379 14.23 13.26 -5.30
C GLY A 379 14.48 14.69 -4.88
N LEU A 380 14.43 15.62 -5.85
CA LEU A 380 14.43 17.06 -5.63
C LEU A 380 13.22 17.67 -6.29
N THR A 381 12.46 18.48 -5.54
CA THR A 381 11.32 19.25 -6.05
C THR A 381 11.56 20.72 -5.83
N LEU A 382 11.55 21.50 -6.91
CA LEU A 382 11.52 22.97 -6.85
C LEU A 382 10.12 23.43 -7.21
N ARG A 383 9.43 24.00 -6.25
CA ARG A 383 8.13 24.60 -6.42
C ARG A 383 8.22 26.11 -6.47
N SER A 384 7.63 26.72 -7.49
CA SER A 384 7.70 28.15 -7.74
C SER A 384 6.32 28.74 -7.95
N LEU A 385 5.95 29.72 -7.14
CA LEU A 385 4.76 30.55 -7.36
C LEU A 385 5.11 31.60 -8.41
N VAL A 386 4.74 31.36 -9.67
CA VAL A 386 5.08 32.24 -10.80
C VAL A 386 4.20 33.49 -10.78
N SER A 387 2.99 33.36 -10.28
CA SER A 387 2.06 34.47 -10.05
C SER A 387 1.00 34.06 -9.04
N ASP A 388 0.11 34.99 -8.69
CA ASP A 388 -1.04 34.73 -7.83
C ASP A 388 -1.96 33.61 -8.30
N LYS A 389 -1.84 33.15 -9.52
CA LYS A 389 -2.71 32.13 -10.14
C LYS A 389 -1.95 30.99 -10.80
N ALA A 390 -0.62 30.99 -10.69
CA ALA A 390 0.20 30.03 -11.39
C ALA A 390 1.30 29.45 -10.52
N VAL A 391 1.42 28.13 -10.54
CA VAL A 391 2.46 27.32 -9.89
C VAL A 391 3.24 26.58 -10.94
N TRP A 392 4.54 26.57 -10.84
CA TRP A 392 5.44 25.80 -11.64
C TRP A 392 6.25 24.85 -10.76
N THR A 393 6.12 23.55 -10.97
CA THR A 393 6.79 22.53 -10.18
C THR A 393 7.77 21.79 -11.09
N ASN A 394 9.03 21.75 -10.71
CA ASN A 394 10.07 20.97 -11.38
C ASN A 394 10.57 19.90 -10.43
N LYS A 395 10.68 18.69 -10.95
CA LYS A 395 11.16 17.52 -10.21
C LYS A 395 12.27 16.82 -10.98
N ILE A 396 13.33 16.43 -10.28
CA ILE A 396 14.35 15.52 -10.78
C ILE A 396 14.52 14.40 -9.78
N TYR A 397 14.75 13.20 -10.26
CA TYR A 397 14.95 12.05 -9.38
C TYR A 397 15.87 11.01 -9.99
N TYR A 398 16.44 10.25 -9.10
CA TYR A 398 17.18 9.03 -9.37
C TYR A 398 16.54 7.90 -8.55
N ARG A 399 16.23 6.78 -9.19
CA ARG A 399 15.73 5.56 -8.55
C ARG A 399 16.65 4.40 -8.96
N LYS A 400 16.95 3.53 -8.00
CA LYS A 400 17.69 2.31 -8.22
C LYS A 400 17.03 1.17 -7.45
N SER A 401 16.99 -0.02 -8.02
CA SER A 401 16.62 -1.25 -7.34
C SER A 401 17.57 -2.35 -7.81
N ASP A 402 18.22 -3.00 -6.87
CA ASP A 402 19.08 -4.18 -7.09
C ASP A 402 18.47 -5.34 -6.31
N LYS A 403 18.01 -6.39 -6.98
CA LYS A 403 17.47 -7.60 -6.36
C LYS A 403 18.26 -8.81 -6.83
N LEU A 404 18.62 -9.66 -5.88
CA LEU A 404 19.18 -10.98 -6.15
C LEU A 404 18.38 -12.00 -5.35
N SER A 405 17.74 -12.93 -6.05
CA SER A 405 17.04 -14.06 -5.42
C SER A 405 17.60 -15.38 -5.92
N SER A 406 17.56 -16.37 -5.06
CA SER A 406 17.93 -17.74 -5.41
C SER A 406 17.01 -18.73 -4.71
N GLU A 407 16.66 -19.78 -5.44
CA GLU A 407 15.87 -20.89 -4.96
C GLU A 407 16.64 -22.19 -5.03
N GLY A 408 16.37 -23.06 -4.08
CA GLY A 408 16.93 -24.42 -3.99
C GLY A 408 15.89 -25.41 -3.47
N GLU A 409 16.32 -26.62 -3.21
CA GLU A 409 15.45 -27.67 -2.68
C GLU A 409 16.18 -28.54 -1.67
N ALA A 410 15.51 -28.89 -0.57
CA ALA A 410 15.98 -29.89 0.38
C ALA A 410 15.29 -31.24 0.07
N PHE A 411 15.98 -32.33 0.39
CA PHE A 411 15.49 -33.71 0.12
C PHE A 411 15.38 -34.55 1.40
N PRO A 412 14.50 -34.16 2.35
CA PRO A 412 14.33 -34.89 3.60
C PRO A 412 13.76 -36.29 3.40
N ASP A 413 13.10 -36.56 2.28
CA ASP A 413 12.54 -37.85 1.88
C ASP A 413 13.61 -38.84 1.36
N GLN A 414 14.85 -38.38 1.09
CA GLN A 414 15.95 -39.23 0.67
C GLN A 414 16.75 -39.84 1.83
N VAL A 415 16.46 -39.46 3.06
CA VAL A 415 17.17 -39.90 4.26
C VAL A 415 16.22 -40.51 5.28
N PRO A 416 16.71 -41.33 6.23
CA PRO A 416 15.88 -41.91 7.28
C PRO A 416 15.21 -40.88 8.17
N VAL A 417 14.00 -41.12 8.64
CA VAL A 417 13.30 -40.28 9.60
C VAL A 417 14.16 -40.12 10.87
N GLY A 418 14.36 -38.88 11.30
CA GLY A 418 15.19 -38.50 12.46
C GLY A 418 16.66 -38.19 12.09
N THR A 419 16.97 -38.08 10.81
CA THR A 419 18.25 -37.53 10.35
C THR A 419 18.33 -36.05 10.78
N PRO A 420 19.47 -35.59 11.38
CA PRO A 420 19.65 -34.18 11.71
C PRO A 420 19.53 -33.27 10.48
N ALA A 421 19.03 -32.04 10.65
CA ALA A 421 18.83 -31.09 9.55
C ALA A 421 20.10 -30.85 8.73
N GLU A 422 21.27 -30.76 9.40
CA GLU A 422 22.58 -30.57 8.77
C GLU A 422 23.04 -31.75 7.87
N ASP A 423 22.45 -32.92 8.01
CA ASP A 423 22.77 -34.12 7.23
C ASP A 423 21.76 -34.38 6.10
N ILE A 424 20.73 -33.54 5.96
CA ILE A 424 19.74 -33.64 4.86
C ILE A 424 20.39 -33.18 3.55
N PRO A 425 20.26 -33.93 2.47
CA PRO A 425 20.74 -33.47 1.17
C PRO A 425 20.04 -32.22 0.72
N VAL A 426 20.77 -31.22 0.26
CA VAL A 426 20.26 -29.95 -0.26
C VAL A 426 20.86 -29.69 -1.64
N ARG A 427 20.13 -28.98 -2.46
CA ARG A 427 20.60 -28.40 -3.70
C ARG A 427 20.26 -26.90 -3.68
N GLU A 428 21.26 -26.09 -3.42
CA GLU A 428 21.12 -24.63 -3.37
C GLU A 428 21.24 -24.02 -4.77
N ASN A 429 20.69 -22.83 -4.96
CA ASN A 429 20.85 -22.02 -6.18
C ASN A 429 20.46 -22.75 -7.48
N ILE A 430 19.38 -23.52 -7.45
CA ILE A 430 18.85 -24.17 -8.67
C ILE A 430 18.42 -23.07 -9.66
N ILE A 431 17.74 -22.03 -9.15
CA ILE A 431 17.40 -20.84 -9.91
C ILE A 431 18.07 -19.65 -9.21
N THR A 432 18.65 -18.75 -9.99
CA THR A 432 19.16 -17.48 -9.50
C THR A 432 18.64 -16.38 -10.43
N ILE A 433 18.00 -15.37 -9.86
CA ILE A 433 17.41 -14.23 -10.58
C ILE A 433 18.06 -12.96 -10.05
N GLY A 434 18.71 -12.21 -10.92
CA GLY A 434 19.22 -10.88 -10.66
C GLY A 434 18.43 -9.84 -11.44
N GLU A 435 17.90 -8.84 -10.75
CA GLU A 435 17.15 -7.74 -11.34
C GLU A 435 17.78 -6.41 -10.92
N ASN A 436 18.35 -5.69 -11.87
CA ASN A 436 18.91 -4.38 -11.65
C ASN A 436 18.14 -3.36 -12.47
N GLU A 437 17.54 -2.38 -11.81
CA GLU A 437 16.81 -1.29 -12.42
C GLU A 437 17.45 0.05 -12.01
N THR A 438 17.71 0.91 -12.98
CA THR A 438 18.16 2.28 -12.71
C THR A 438 17.31 3.24 -13.52
N GLU A 439 16.69 4.22 -12.87
CA GLU A 439 15.83 5.22 -13.50
C GLU A 439 16.28 6.64 -13.17
N TYR A 440 16.39 7.48 -14.20
CA TYR A 440 16.56 8.92 -14.09
C TYR A 440 15.33 9.61 -14.65
N GLY A 441 14.74 10.50 -13.88
CA GLY A 441 13.56 11.21 -14.30
C GLY A 441 13.63 12.71 -14.12
N TRP A 442 13.02 13.41 -15.07
CA TRP A 442 12.71 14.83 -14.97
C TRP A 442 11.25 15.06 -15.31
N ARG A 443 10.57 15.85 -14.49
CA ARG A 443 9.19 16.26 -14.68
C ARG A 443 9.05 17.76 -14.45
N SER A 444 8.26 18.42 -15.29
CA SER A 444 7.95 19.83 -15.17
C SER A 444 6.46 20.05 -15.39
N ASP A 445 5.78 20.51 -14.36
CA ASP A 445 4.34 20.73 -14.35
C ASP A 445 4.03 22.21 -14.14
N PHE A 446 3.14 22.72 -14.95
CA PHE A 446 2.63 24.09 -14.84
C PHE A 446 1.12 24.07 -14.64
N GLU A 447 0.67 24.67 -13.55
CA GLU A 447 -0.73 24.80 -13.19
C GLU A 447 -1.12 26.27 -13.09
N THR A 448 -2.27 26.64 -13.64
CA THR A 448 -2.79 28.00 -13.54
C THR A 448 -4.30 28.01 -13.51
N THR A 449 -4.86 28.95 -12.76
CA THR A 449 -6.30 29.25 -12.78
C THR A 449 -6.56 30.39 -13.77
N ASN A 450 -7.38 30.11 -14.76
CA ASN A 450 -7.80 31.08 -15.76
C ASN A 450 -9.31 31.38 -15.64
N LYS A 451 -9.85 32.21 -16.52
CA LYS A 451 -11.28 32.61 -16.50
C LYS A 451 -12.27 31.46 -16.74
N TRP A 452 -11.82 30.31 -17.15
CA TRP A 452 -12.63 29.13 -17.41
C TRP A 452 -12.46 28.04 -16.34
N GLY A 453 -11.52 28.22 -15.39
CA GLY A 453 -11.19 27.26 -14.35
C GLY A 453 -9.70 26.89 -14.33
N LYS A 454 -9.37 25.66 -13.97
CA LYS A 454 -7.99 25.20 -13.78
C LYS A 454 -7.41 24.59 -15.07
N LEU A 455 -6.25 25.07 -15.50
CA LEU A 455 -5.41 24.50 -16.56
C LEU A 455 -4.18 23.87 -15.94
N SER A 456 -3.90 22.61 -16.26
CA SER A 456 -2.64 21.92 -15.93
C SER A 456 -2.02 21.33 -17.19
N THR A 457 -0.71 21.48 -17.32
CA THR A 457 0.09 20.96 -18.43
C THR A 457 1.48 20.60 -17.92
N GLY A 458 2.12 19.63 -18.53
CA GLY A 458 3.47 19.26 -18.16
C GLY A 458 4.12 18.33 -19.14
N VAL A 459 5.40 18.12 -18.88
CA VAL A 459 6.26 17.21 -19.63
C VAL A 459 7.05 16.34 -18.66
N ARG A 460 7.34 15.13 -19.09
CA ARG A 460 8.19 14.17 -18.35
C ARG A 460 9.17 13.53 -19.30
N LEU A 461 10.40 13.34 -18.84
CA LEU A 461 11.45 12.57 -19.50
C LEU A 461 11.94 11.53 -18.49
N THR A 462 11.96 10.27 -18.91
CA THR A 462 12.41 9.17 -18.08
C THR A 462 13.38 8.31 -18.87
N GLN A 463 14.52 8.00 -18.30
CA GLN A 463 15.48 7.06 -18.86
C GLN A 463 15.62 5.90 -17.87
N VAL A 464 15.38 4.68 -18.36
CA VAL A 464 15.45 3.44 -17.57
C VAL A 464 16.54 2.55 -18.17
N GLU A 465 17.36 1.98 -17.31
CA GLU A 465 18.36 0.97 -17.62
C GLU A 465 18.04 -0.30 -16.84
N LEU A 466 17.83 -1.39 -17.55
CA LEU A 466 17.56 -2.72 -17.02
C LEU A 466 18.78 -3.63 -17.26
N ASP A 467 19.12 -4.41 -16.24
CA ASP A 467 20.13 -5.48 -16.33
C ASP A 467 19.58 -6.70 -15.58
N TYR A 468 18.88 -7.57 -16.31
CA TYR A 468 18.24 -8.76 -15.76
C TYR A 468 19.03 -10.00 -16.16
N ASN A 469 19.25 -10.89 -15.21
CA ASN A 469 19.95 -12.14 -15.42
C ASN A 469 19.23 -13.26 -14.69
N THR A 470 18.77 -14.26 -15.43
CA THR A 470 18.18 -15.49 -14.87
C THR A 470 19.06 -16.66 -15.21
N VAL A 471 19.54 -17.34 -14.21
CA VAL A 471 20.37 -18.54 -14.35
C VAL A 471 19.68 -19.72 -13.69
N LEU A 472 19.44 -20.78 -14.44
CA LEU A 472 19.08 -22.08 -13.91
C LEU A 472 20.33 -22.94 -13.93
N ASP A 473 20.85 -23.32 -12.76
CA ASP A 473 22.06 -24.17 -12.63
C ASP A 473 21.62 -25.61 -12.35
N GLY A 474 22.04 -26.48 -13.22
CA GLY A 474 21.84 -27.92 -13.10
C GLY A 474 20.69 -28.50 -13.91
N GLU A 475 20.43 -29.76 -13.70
CA GLU A 475 19.39 -30.53 -14.37
C GLU A 475 18.10 -30.43 -13.56
N TRP A 476 17.04 -29.92 -14.17
CA TRP A 476 15.71 -29.93 -13.57
C TRP A 476 14.92 -31.10 -14.14
N ILE A 477 14.33 -31.94 -13.29
CA ILE A 477 13.46 -33.01 -13.70
C ILE A 477 12.06 -32.41 -13.82
N ARG A 478 11.55 -32.32 -15.06
CA ARG A 478 10.19 -31.87 -15.33
C ARG A 478 9.41 -33.02 -15.97
N PHE A 479 8.14 -33.15 -15.56
CA PHE A 479 7.23 -34.06 -16.25
C PHE A 479 6.87 -33.46 -17.61
N VAL A 480 6.94 -34.25 -18.67
CA VAL A 480 6.43 -33.87 -19.98
C VAL A 480 5.09 -34.49 -20.15
N TYR A 481 4.12 -33.65 -20.42
CA TYR A 481 2.75 -34.01 -20.69
C TYR A 481 2.52 -34.00 -22.19
N ASP A 482 1.61 -34.87 -22.65
CA ASP A 482 1.13 -34.85 -24.04
C ASP A 482 0.40 -33.54 -24.30
N GLU A 483 0.66 -32.90 -25.44
CA GLU A 483 0.06 -31.60 -25.81
C GLU A 483 -1.48 -31.65 -25.89
N ASP A 484 -2.04 -32.86 -26.14
CA ASP A 484 -3.49 -33.00 -26.32
C ASP A 484 -4.27 -33.37 -25.05
N ASP A 485 -3.66 -33.98 -24.02
CA ASP A 485 -4.36 -34.39 -22.81
C ASP A 485 -3.66 -34.11 -21.47
N PHE A 486 -2.56 -33.39 -21.52
CA PHE A 486 -1.77 -32.98 -20.34
C PHE A 486 -1.33 -34.17 -19.44
N ARG A 487 -1.20 -35.35 -19.96
CA ARG A 487 -0.75 -36.52 -19.22
C ARG A 487 0.70 -36.83 -19.52
N PRO A 488 1.47 -37.35 -18.54
CA PRO A 488 2.82 -37.83 -18.83
C PRO A 488 2.74 -38.89 -19.94
N ASP A 489 3.52 -38.73 -21.01
CA ASP A 489 3.65 -39.74 -22.04
C ASP A 489 4.08 -41.06 -21.39
N PRO A 490 3.34 -42.17 -21.55
CA PRO A 490 3.64 -43.47 -20.93
C PRO A 490 5.06 -43.98 -21.20
N GLY A 491 5.77 -43.47 -22.19
CA GLY A 491 7.15 -43.78 -22.51
C GLY A 491 8.20 -42.80 -22.02
N GLN A 492 7.78 -41.61 -21.56
CA GLN A 492 8.66 -40.52 -21.15
C GLN A 492 8.14 -39.88 -19.87
N GLN A 493 8.27 -40.55 -18.74
CA GLN A 493 7.82 -40.01 -17.45
C GLN A 493 8.66 -38.85 -16.93
N PHE A 494 9.85 -38.58 -17.53
CA PHE A 494 10.74 -37.50 -17.15
C PHE A 494 11.45 -36.93 -18.39
N ILE A 495 11.48 -35.64 -18.53
CA ILE A 495 12.51 -34.97 -19.30
C ILE A 495 13.41 -34.24 -18.32
N VAL A 496 14.69 -34.55 -18.40
CA VAL A 496 15.75 -33.71 -17.86
C VAL A 496 15.84 -32.51 -18.78
N LEU A 497 15.28 -31.37 -18.38
CA LEU A 497 15.45 -30.14 -19.10
C LEU A 497 16.85 -29.63 -18.78
N THR A 498 17.72 -29.64 -19.78
CA THR A 498 18.93 -28.83 -19.73
C THR A 498 18.47 -27.36 -19.82
N PRO A 499 18.82 -26.54 -18.85
CA PRO A 499 18.23 -25.22 -18.64
C PRO A 499 18.70 -24.14 -19.62
N GLN A 500 19.15 -24.47 -20.81
CA GLN A 500 19.62 -23.53 -21.83
C GLN A 500 18.57 -22.48 -22.23
N SER A 501 17.31 -22.79 -22.08
CA SER A 501 16.21 -21.88 -22.36
C SER A 501 15.96 -20.82 -21.27
N ILE A 502 16.53 -20.97 -20.07
CA ILE A 502 16.28 -20.10 -18.92
C ILE A 502 17.50 -19.23 -18.58
N ASN A 503 18.69 -19.50 -19.14
CA ASN A 503 19.85 -18.63 -19.03
C ASN A 503 19.66 -17.40 -19.93
N SER A 504 18.85 -16.46 -19.49
CA SER A 504 18.62 -15.19 -20.17
C SER A 504 19.39 -14.07 -19.46
N SER A 505 20.05 -13.24 -20.24
CA SER A 505 20.63 -11.99 -19.75
C SER A 505 20.16 -10.87 -20.66
N ILE A 506 19.46 -9.90 -20.11
CA ILE A 506 19.00 -8.73 -20.83
C ILE A 506 19.62 -7.49 -20.23
N LYS A 507 20.21 -6.70 -21.10
CA LYS A 507 20.70 -5.37 -20.78
C LYS A 507 20.12 -4.39 -21.78
N GLN A 508 19.19 -3.58 -21.32
CA GLN A 508 18.43 -2.65 -22.15
C GLN A 508 18.38 -1.27 -21.51
N LYS A 509 18.48 -0.23 -22.33
CA LYS A 509 18.40 1.16 -21.90
C LYS A 509 17.47 1.93 -22.82
N GLU A 510 16.39 2.43 -22.28
CA GLU A 510 15.36 3.10 -23.07
C GLU A 510 14.98 4.44 -22.46
N THR A 511 14.39 5.30 -23.32
CA THR A 511 13.96 6.64 -22.92
C THR A 511 12.51 6.84 -23.33
N SER A 512 11.69 7.21 -22.35
CA SER A 512 10.28 7.52 -22.53
C SER A 512 10.01 9.01 -22.37
N TYR A 513 9.05 9.56 -23.13
CA TYR A 513 8.64 10.98 -23.04
C TYR A 513 7.15 11.07 -22.85
N VAL A 514 6.73 12.03 -22.08
CA VAL A 514 5.33 12.33 -21.84
C VAL A 514 5.07 13.81 -22.01
N GLY A 515 3.93 14.14 -22.61
CA GLY A 515 3.36 15.47 -22.59
C GLY A 515 1.87 15.39 -22.29
N TYR A 516 1.35 16.27 -21.43
CA TYR A 516 -0.07 16.29 -21.14
C TYR A 516 -0.64 17.71 -21.10
N LEU A 517 -1.94 17.79 -21.35
CA LEU A 517 -2.75 18.99 -21.20
C LEU A 517 -4.09 18.59 -20.56
N ASN A 518 -4.51 19.32 -19.55
CA ASN A 518 -5.80 19.13 -18.89
C ASN A 518 -6.43 20.46 -18.56
N GLN A 519 -7.68 20.70 -18.99
CA GLN A 519 -8.48 21.87 -18.62
C GLN A 519 -9.71 21.40 -17.87
N VAL A 520 -9.87 21.89 -16.65
CA VAL A 520 -11.12 21.77 -15.91
C VAL A 520 -11.89 23.08 -16.06
N PHE A 521 -13.05 23.03 -16.70
CA PHE A 521 -13.97 24.15 -16.85
C PHE A 521 -14.90 24.18 -15.65
N GLU A 522 -14.89 25.31 -14.95
CA GLU A 522 -15.70 25.52 -13.75
C GLU A 522 -16.90 26.42 -14.07
N PHE A 523 -18.10 25.85 -13.94
CA PHE A 523 -19.35 26.56 -14.12
C PHE A 523 -20.15 26.41 -12.87
N ASN A 524 -20.64 27.44 -12.24
CA ASN A 524 -21.51 27.46 -11.07
C ASN A 524 -21.66 26.10 -10.27
N LYS A 525 -22.39 25.11 -10.83
CA LYS A 525 -22.65 23.79 -10.22
C LYS A 525 -21.96 22.62 -10.94
N TRP A 526 -21.18 22.91 -11.97
CA TRP A 526 -20.54 21.91 -12.81
C TRP A 526 -19.06 22.15 -12.91
N ASP A 527 -18.27 21.08 -12.81
CA ASP A 527 -16.87 21.05 -13.25
C ASP A 527 -16.77 20.03 -14.38
N VAL A 528 -16.25 20.44 -15.51
CA VAL A 528 -16.06 19.58 -16.68
C VAL A 528 -14.59 19.55 -17.02
N GLY A 529 -13.95 18.40 -16.84
CA GLY A 529 -12.57 18.16 -17.19
C GLY A 529 -12.44 17.54 -18.57
N ALA A 530 -11.53 18.06 -19.37
CA ALA A 530 -11.13 17.47 -20.65
C ALA A 530 -9.62 17.58 -20.78
N GLY A 531 -8.98 16.43 -21.03
CA GLY A 531 -7.54 16.40 -21.16
C GLY A 531 -7.05 15.26 -22.02
N ILE A 532 -5.77 15.33 -22.36
CA ILE A 532 -5.10 14.35 -23.17
C ILE A 532 -3.65 14.19 -22.67
N ARG A 533 -3.18 12.94 -22.70
CA ARG A 533 -1.80 12.56 -22.46
C ARG A 533 -1.26 11.93 -23.74
N PHE A 534 -0.09 12.38 -24.15
CA PHE A 534 0.71 11.77 -25.20
C PHE A 534 1.93 11.16 -24.56
N GLU A 535 2.24 9.93 -24.93
CA GLU A 535 3.35 9.18 -24.37
C GLU A 535 4.08 8.43 -25.48
N HIS A 536 5.39 8.47 -25.46
CA HIS A 536 6.26 7.55 -26.16
C HIS A 536 6.82 6.59 -25.13
N ASP A 537 6.47 5.32 -25.23
CA ASP A 537 7.04 4.26 -24.42
C ASP A 537 8.30 3.74 -25.10
N GLY A 538 9.47 3.86 -24.45
CA GLY A 538 10.74 3.48 -25.04
C GLY A 538 10.91 1.97 -25.17
N PHE A 539 10.37 1.19 -24.25
CA PHE A 539 10.47 -0.27 -24.28
C PHE A 539 9.55 -0.90 -25.31
N ALA A 540 8.33 -0.40 -25.44
CA ALA A 540 7.39 -0.85 -26.45
C ALA A 540 7.65 -0.22 -27.83
N ASP A 541 8.52 0.78 -27.93
CA ASP A 541 8.73 1.65 -29.11
C ASP A 541 7.40 2.10 -29.72
N GLU A 542 6.52 2.64 -28.88
CA GLU A 542 5.16 2.98 -29.25
C GLU A 542 4.79 4.40 -28.82
N ASN A 543 4.00 5.07 -29.70
CA ASN A 543 3.41 6.37 -29.39
C ASN A 543 1.92 6.21 -29.12
N VAL A 544 1.47 6.55 -27.94
CA VAL A 544 0.08 6.41 -27.52
C VAL A 544 -0.54 7.73 -27.10
N ALA A 545 -1.86 7.81 -27.27
CA ALA A 545 -2.67 8.97 -26.86
C ALA A 545 -3.80 8.53 -25.93
N SER A 546 -3.87 9.14 -24.77
CA SER A 546 -4.80 8.79 -23.68
C SER A 546 -5.73 9.98 -23.38
N PRO A 547 -6.84 10.16 -24.11
CA PRO A 547 -7.85 11.18 -23.80
C PRO A 547 -8.60 10.80 -22.52
N ARG A 548 -8.95 11.81 -21.71
CA ARG A 548 -9.69 11.64 -20.46
C ARG A 548 -10.70 12.75 -20.26
N PHE A 549 -11.87 12.39 -19.75
CA PHE A 549 -12.99 13.27 -19.48
C PHE A 549 -13.52 13.05 -18.09
N SER A 550 -13.95 14.15 -17.46
CA SER A 550 -14.59 14.10 -16.16
C SER A 550 -15.69 15.14 -16.05
N VAL A 551 -16.72 14.81 -15.31
CA VAL A 551 -17.83 15.72 -15.01
C VAL A 551 -18.20 15.58 -13.54
N ASN A 552 -18.26 16.71 -12.83
CA ASN A 552 -18.86 16.81 -11.51
C ASN A 552 -20.06 17.72 -11.56
N TRP A 553 -21.18 17.29 -10.98
CA TRP A 553 -22.38 18.09 -10.82
C TRP A 553 -22.75 18.20 -9.34
N ARG A 554 -22.84 19.43 -8.85
CA ARG A 554 -23.16 19.78 -7.46
C ARG A 554 -24.52 20.52 -7.42
N PRO A 555 -25.68 19.80 -7.49
CA PRO A 555 -26.97 20.44 -7.45
C PRO A 555 -27.21 21.22 -6.15
N ASN A 556 -26.66 20.72 -5.06
CA ASN A 556 -26.66 21.32 -3.73
C ASN A 556 -25.42 20.89 -2.94
N ASN A 557 -25.33 21.29 -1.69
CA ASN A 557 -24.14 21.02 -0.83
C ASN A 557 -24.09 19.59 -0.27
N THR A 558 -25.20 18.84 -0.34
CA THR A 558 -25.32 17.49 0.23
C THR A 558 -25.11 16.38 -0.80
N ILE A 559 -25.17 16.68 -2.08
CA ILE A 559 -25.04 15.68 -3.15
C ILE A 559 -24.08 16.17 -4.23
N ARG A 560 -23.18 15.30 -4.64
CA ARG A 560 -22.31 15.48 -5.80
C ARG A 560 -22.44 14.26 -6.70
N TYR A 561 -22.78 14.44 -7.96
CA TYR A 561 -22.73 13.41 -8.98
C TYR A 561 -21.43 13.55 -9.76
N PHE A 562 -20.83 12.45 -10.15
CA PHE A 562 -19.66 12.47 -10.99
C PHE A 562 -19.75 11.41 -12.08
N ALA A 563 -19.02 11.64 -13.16
CA ALA A 563 -18.76 10.65 -14.20
C ALA A 563 -17.35 10.86 -14.73
N THR A 564 -16.67 9.76 -15.04
CA THR A 564 -15.34 9.77 -15.68
C THR A 564 -15.31 8.82 -16.85
N ALA A 565 -14.51 9.14 -17.87
CA ALA A 565 -14.23 8.27 -18.98
C ALA A 565 -12.82 8.55 -19.52
N GLY A 566 -12.11 7.52 -19.94
CA GLY A 566 -10.77 7.72 -20.47
C GLY A 566 -10.14 6.46 -21.03
N VAL A 567 -9.05 6.68 -21.75
CA VAL A 567 -8.16 5.63 -22.21
C VAL A 567 -6.87 5.69 -21.39
N PHE A 568 -6.39 4.53 -20.97
CA PHE A 568 -5.17 4.36 -20.21
C PHE A 568 -4.30 3.34 -20.93
N HIS A 569 -2.99 3.57 -20.94
CA HIS A 569 -2.02 2.63 -21.46
C HIS A 569 -1.07 2.22 -20.33
N GLN A 570 -0.69 0.96 -20.34
CA GLN A 570 0.23 0.37 -19.39
C GLN A 570 1.41 -0.24 -20.14
N SER A 571 2.63 0.10 -19.74
CA SER A 571 3.85 -0.48 -20.29
C SER A 571 3.92 -1.97 -19.95
N PRO A 572 4.50 -2.81 -20.83
CA PRO A 572 4.82 -4.20 -20.51
C PRO A 572 5.67 -4.28 -19.24
N ARG A 573 5.54 -5.37 -18.51
CA ARG A 573 6.42 -5.60 -17.36
C ARG A 573 7.84 -5.86 -17.81
N TYR A 574 8.83 -5.38 -17.07
CA TYR A 574 10.23 -5.56 -17.44
C TYR A 574 10.64 -7.03 -17.53
N LEU A 575 10.05 -7.86 -16.68
CA LEU A 575 10.28 -9.30 -16.73
C LEU A 575 9.74 -9.95 -18.01
N ASP A 576 8.56 -9.53 -18.50
CA ASP A 576 7.97 -10.04 -19.74
C ASP A 576 8.83 -9.62 -20.95
N LEU A 577 9.38 -8.39 -20.92
CA LEU A 577 10.34 -7.92 -21.91
C LEU A 577 11.63 -8.73 -21.87
N ALA A 578 12.10 -9.05 -20.65
CA ALA A 578 13.28 -9.83 -20.42
C ALA A 578 13.15 -11.28 -20.92
N ALA A 579 11.98 -11.87 -20.77
CA ALA A 579 11.71 -13.24 -21.19
C ALA A 579 11.40 -13.34 -22.71
N ASN A 580 10.99 -12.26 -23.36
CA ASN A 580 10.53 -12.27 -24.75
C ASN A 580 11.68 -12.03 -25.73
N GLU A 581 12.12 -13.05 -26.45
CA GLU A 581 13.20 -12.96 -27.44
C GLU A 581 12.90 -12.02 -28.62
N SER A 582 11.63 -11.84 -28.97
CA SER A 582 11.22 -10.99 -30.13
C SER A 582 11.21 -9.50 -29.81
N ASN A 583 11.12 -9.13 -28.53
CA ASN A 583 11.08 -7.75 -28.02
C ASN A 583 10.06 -6.83 -28.78
N ASP A 584 8.92 -7.40 -29.17
CA ASP A 584 7.87 -6.73 -29.95
C ASP A 584 6.58 -6.45 -29.14
N LEU A 585 6.66 -6.57 -27.81
CA LEU A 585 5.56 -6.26 -26.92
C LEU A 585 5.17 -4.79 -26.99
N LYS A 586 3.87 -4.53 -26.98
CA LYS A 586 3.23 -3.22 -27.01
C LYS A 586 2.58 -2.89 -25.67
N THR A 587 2.18 -1.64 -25.51
CA THR A 587 1.43 -1.23 -24.34
C THR A 587 0.05 -1.89 -24.32
N GLU A 588 -0.38 -2.34 -23.13
CA GLU A 588 -1.76 -2.75 -22.89
C GLU A 588 -2.67 -1.52 -22.89
N LYS A 589 -3.91 -1.67 -23.34
CA LYS A 589 -4.86 -0.57 -23.46
C LYS A 589 -6.12 -0.84 -22.66
N ILE A 590 -6.48 0.09 -21.78
CA ILE A 590 -7.66 0.02 -20.94
C ILE A 590 -8.57 1.20 -21.25
N THR A 591 -9.83 0.92 -21.61
CA THR A 591 -10.88 1.92 -21.75
C THR A 591 -11.76 1.87 -20.52
N HIS A 592 -11.80 2.95 -19.75
CA HIS A 592 -12.49 3.04 -18.47
C HIS A 592 -13.65 4.03 -18.55
N GLY A 593 -14.77 3.69 -17.90
CA GLY A 593 -15.89 4.58 -17.65
C GLY A 593 -16.50 4.34 -16.28
N SER A 594 -16.85 5.41 -15.57
CA SER A 594 -17.54 5.32 -14.29
C SER A 594 -18.57 6.42 -14.09
N ILE A 595 -19.53 6.14 -13.22
CA ILE A 595 -20.56 7.09 -12.77
C ILE A 595 -20.84 6.86 -11.30
N GLY A 596 -20.98 7.92 -10.53
CA GLY A 596 -21.24 7.78 -9.11
C GLY A 596 -21.81 9.03 -8.46
N LEU A 597 -22.00 8.91 -7.17
CA LEU A 597 -22.45 10.02 -6.34
C LEU A 597 -21.74 10.00 -4.99
N LYS A 598 -21.52 11.20 -4.45
CA LYS A 598 -21.11 11.45 -3.06
C LYS A 598 -22.27 12.13 -2.35
N TYR A 599 -22.77 11.53 -1.27
CA TYR A 599 -23.91 12.03 -0.49
C TYR A 599 -23.47 12.31 0.95
N PHE A 600 -23.76 13.49 1.43
CA PHE A 600 -23.45 13.99 2.76
C PHE A 600 -24.74 14.28 3.52
N PRO A 601 -25.39 13.25 4.13
CA PRO A 601 -26.66 13.42 4.84
C PRO A 601 -26.54 14.36 6.05
N SER A 602 -25.37 14.45 6.63
CA SER A 602 -25.02 15.38 7.71
C SER A 602 -23.51 15.65 7.69
N ASN A 603 -23.05 16.53 8.55
CA ASN A 603 -21.64 16.84 8.71
C ASN A 603 -20.78 15.66 9.21
N ASN A 604 -21.44 14.66 9.80
CA ASN A 604 -20.79 13.51 10.44
C ASN A 604 -20.87 12.23 9.59
N TRP A 605 -21.53 12.27 8.44
CA TRP A 605 -21.75 11.07 7.61
C TRP A 605 -21.51 11.37 6.13
N SER A 606 -20.85 10.48 5.45
CA SER A 606 -20.67 10.48 4.00
C SER A 606 -20.90 9.10 3.41
N LEU A 607 -21.53 9.09 2.26
CA LEU A 607 -21.74 7.92 1.42
C LEU A 607 -21.18 8.20 0.03
N LEU A 608 -20.29 7.33 -0.45
CA LEU A 608 -19.86 7.27 -1.84
C LEU A 608 -20.45 6.01 -2.46
N THR A 609 -20.93 6.11 -3.69
CA THR A 609 -21.22 4.95 -4.53
C THR A 609 -20.76 5.23 -5.95
N GLU A 610 -20.12 4.24 -6.59
CA GLU A 610 -19.62 4.28 -7.96
C GLU A 610 -19.91 2.97 -8.66
N ALA A 611 -20.45 3.05 -9.86
CA ALA A 611 -20.49 1.94 -10.81
C ALA A 611 -19.47 2.19 -11.93
N TYR A 612 -18.75 1.16 -12.33
CA TYR A 612 -17.69 1.27 -13.34
C TYR A 612 -17.72 0.11 -14.33
N TYR A 613 -17.10 0.37 -15.48
CA TYR A 613 -16.82 -0.61 -16.53
C TYR A 613 -15.44 -0.34 -17.12
N GLN A 614 -14.65 -1.39 -17.31
CA GLN A 614 -13.35 -1.37 -17.97
C GLN A 614 -13.36 -2.39 -19.11
N ASN A 615 -12.88 -2.01 -20.26
CA ASN A 615 -12.54 -2.89 -21.38
C ASN A 615 -11.02 -2.97 -21.46
N LEU A 616 -10.49 -4.18 -21.52
CA LEU A 616 -9.06 -4.47 -21.54
C LEU A 616 -8.72 -5.02 -22.92
N ASP A 617 -7.85 -4.33 -23.63
CA ASP A 617 -7.40 -4.69 -24.97
C ASP A 617 -5.87 -4.88 -24.96
N ASP A 618 -5.36 -5.69 -25.86
CA ASP A 618 -3.92 -5.90 -26.07
C ASP A 618 -3.18 -6.38 -24.81
N LEU A 619 -3.84 -7.21 -23.96
CA LEU A 619 -3.22 -7.76 -22.77
C LEU A 619 -2.05 -8.67 -23.14
N VAL A 620 -0.94 -8.53 -22.41
CA VAL A 620 0.21 -9.41 -22.55
C VAL A 620 -0.13 -10.78 -21.95
N VAL A 621 -0.04 -11.81 -22.76
CA VAL A 621 -0.32 -13.20 -22.35
C VAL A 621 0.86 -14.08 -22.70
N ASP A 622 1.09 -15.08 -21.86
CA ASP A 622 2.06 -16.14 -22.10
C ASP A 622 1.48 -17.14 -23.12
N LEU A 623 2.16 -17.29 -24.26
CA LEU A 623 1.74 -18.17 -25.36
C LEU A 623 2.17 -19.63 -25.12
N ASP A 624 3.28 -19.80 -24.40
CA ASP A 624 3.85 -21.11 -24.10
C ASP A 624 4.59 -21.05 -22.77
N ARG A 625 4.03 -21.73 -21.78
CA ARG A 625 4.57 -21.81 -20.42
C ARG A 625 6.01 -22.32 -20.33
N THR A 626 6.49 -22.94 -21.39
CA THR A 626 7.81 -23.57 -21.43
C THR A 626 8.86 -22.68 -22.08
N SER A 627 8.46 -21.74 -22.95
CA SER A 627 9.39 -20.93 -23.74
C SER A 627 9.51 -19.47 -23.28
N GLY A 628 8.62 -19.00 -22.38
CA GLY A 628 8.58 -17.58 -21.99
C GLY A 628 8.27 -16.64 -23.16
N THR A 629 7.44 -17.09 -24.11
CA THR A 629 7.03 -16.30 -25.28
C THR A 629 5.74 -15.57 -24.96
N TYR A 630 5.80 -14.25 -24.99
CA TYR A 630 4.64 -13.37 -24.70
C TYR A 630 4.14 -12.65 -25.92
N ALA A 631 2.84 -12.34 -25.96
CA ALA A 631 2.23 -11.52 -27.03
C ALA A 631 1.04 -10.71 -26.52
N ASN A 632 0.80 -9.55 -27.14
CA ASN A 632 -0.35 -8.68 -26.86
C ASN A 632 -1.62 -9.17 -27.61
N ILE A 633 -2.16 -10.30 -27.27
CA ILE A 633 -3.35 -10.88 -27.90
C ILE A 633 -4.51 -11.10 -26.92
N GLY A 634 -4.28 -10.93 -25.62
CA GLY A 634 -5.31 -11.09 -24.61
C GLY A 634 -6.33 -9.96 -24.62
N GLU A 635 -7.55 -10.25 -24.22
CA GLU A 635 -8.65 -9.32 -24.05
C GLU A 635 -9.34 -9.58 -22.71
N GLY A 636 -10.09 -8.61 -22.21
CA GLY A 636 -10.86 -8.83 -20.99
C GLY A 636 -11.81 -7.68 -20.67
N SER A 637 -12.53 -7.85 -19.58
CA SER A 637 -13.37 -6.79 -19.03
C SER A 637 -13.47 -6.87 -17.50
N SER A 638 -13.72 -5.73 -16.87
CA SER A 638 -14.03 -5.66 -15.45
C SER A 638 -15.18 -4.67 -15.24
N TYR A 639 -16.17 -5.07 -14.45
CA TYR A 639 -17.25 -4.16 -14.05
C TYR A 639 -17.65 -4.40 -12.60
N GLY A 640 -18.22 -3.37 -11.98
CA GLY A 640 -18.60 -3.51 -10.59
C GLY A 640 -19.28 -2.27 -10.03
N ILE A 641 -19.54 -2.35 -8.73
CA ILE A 641 -20.12 -1.27 -7.95
C ILE A 641 -19.46 -1.20 -6.58
N ASP A 642 -19.07 -0.01 -6.19
CA ASP A 642 -18.44 0.29 -4.90
C ASP A 642 -19.38 1.15 -4.03
N PHE A 643 -19.40 0.85 -2.72
CA PHE A 643 -20.06 1.62 -1.68
C PHE A 643 -19.09 1.91 -0.56
N VAL A 644 -18.98 3.16 -0.13
CA VAL A 644 -18.18 3.58 1.02
C VAL A 644 -19.02 4.44 1.94
N LEU A 645 -19.16 4.03 3.18
CA LEU A 645 -19.86 4.76 4.23
C LEU A 645 -18.85 5.12 5.32
N ASN A 646 -18.66 6.42 5.57
CA ASN A 646 -17.86 6.91 6.70
C ASN A 646 -18.73 7.75 7.62
N GLY A 647 -18.51 7.64 8.91
CA GLY A 647 -19.29 8.42 9.84
C GLY A 647 -18.81 8.41 11.28
N THR A 648 -19.36 9.34 12.05
CA THR A 648 -19.22 9.42 13.49
C THR A 648 -20.55 9.00 14.12
N ILE A 649 -20.56 7.88 14.84
CA ILE A 649 -21.76 7.33 15.49
C ILE A 649 -22.13 8.21 16.70
N PHE A 650 -21.14 8.52 17.52
CA PHE A 650 -21.19 9.55 18.57
C PHE A 650 -19.76 10.09 18.78
N GLU A 651 -19.61 11.17 19.52
CA GLU A 651 -18.32 11.82 19.75
C GLU A 651 -17.31 10.80 20.31
N GLY A 652 -16.26 10.53 19.52
CA GLY A 652 -15.20 9.55 19.78
C GLY A 652 -15.41 8.16 19.23
N LEU A 653 -16.55 7.83 18.63
CA LEU A 653 -16.73 6.56 17.92
C LEU A 653 -16.92 6.79 16.43
N TYR A 654 -15.93 6.39 15.66
CA TYR A 654 -15.85 6.51 14.21
C TYR A 654 -16.09 5.16 13.56
N THR A 655 -16.72 5.16 12.40
CA THR A 655 -16.94 3.97 11.57
C THR A 655 -16.60 4.23 10.13
N SER A 656 -16.03 3.20 9.50
CA SER A 656 -15.85 3.11 8.05
C SER A 656 -16.39 1.76 7.60
N ALA A 657 -17.24 1.74 6.59
CA ALA A 657 -17.76 0.51 6.00
C ALA A 657 -17.65 0.62 4.48
N THR A 658 -17.04 -0.41 3.86
CA THR A 658 -16.88 -0.50 2.42
C THR A 658 -17.43 -1.82 1.94
N TYR A 659 -18.11 -1.80 0.79
CA TYR A 659 -18.50 -2.99 0.06
C TYR A 659 -18.25 -2.76 -1.42
N SER A 660 -17.57 -3.70 -2.05
CA SER A 660 -17.29 -3.73 -3.49
C SER A 660 -17.78 -5.04 -4.09
N TYR A 661 -18.53 -4.95 -5.17
CA TYR A 661 -18.80 -6.05 -6.08
C TYR A 661 -17.97 -5.85 -7.34
N ASN A 662 -17.24 -6.86 -7.76
CA ASN A 662 -16.38 -6.85 -8.94
C ASN A 662 -16.54 -8.16 -9.70
N ASP A 663 -16.74 -8.07 -11.01
CA ASP A 663 -16.64 -9.19 -11.94
C ASP A 663 -15.60 -8.83 -13.00
N ALA A 664 -14.49 -9.57 -13.02
CA ALA A 664 -13.38 -9.36 -13.93
C ALA A 664 -13.02 -10.66 -14.63
N VAL A 665 -13.00 -10.62 -15.96
CA VAL A 665 -12.70 -11.77 -16.83
C VAL A 665 -11.62 -11.42 -17.83
N VAL A 666 -10.86 -12.43 -18.24
CA VAL A 666 -9.81 -12.34 -19.27
C VAL A 666 -9.94 -13.53 -20.23
N ASP A 667 -9.72 -13.27 -21.52
CA ASP A 667 -9.54 -14.27 -22.56
C ASP A 667 -8.07 -14.22 -23.01
N ARG A 668 -7.32 -15.24 -22.64
CA ARG A 668 -5.89 -15.39 -22.97
C ARG A 668 -5.65 -15.91 -24.39
N LYS A 669 -6.70 -16.22 -25.13
CA LYS A 669 -6.64 -16.82 -26.48
C LYS A 669 -5.95 -18.20 -26.49
N ASP A 670 -5.97 -18.90 -25.37
CA ASP A 670 -5.44 -20.27 -25.16
C ASP A 670 -6.47 -21.37 -25.49
N GLY A 671 -7.64 -21.00 -26.00
CA GLY A 671 -8.71 -21.92 -26.36
C GLY A 671 -9.74 -22.15 -25.25
N GLN A 672 -9.52 -21.69 -24.03
CA GLN A 672 -10.48 -21.80 -22.92
C GLN A 672 -11.60 -20.74 -23.00
N GLY A 673 -11.34 -19.64 -23.72
CA GLY A 673 -12.25 -18.49 -23.77
C GLY A 673 -12.12 -17.58 -22.54
N GLU A 674 -13.21 -16.87 -22.19
CA GLU A 674 -13.22 -15.98 -21.03
C GLU A 674 -13.22 -16.78 -19.73
N VAL A 675 -12.25 -16.49 -18.86
CA VAL A 675 -12.12 -17.04 -17.50
C VAL A 675 -11.97 -15.89 -16.50
N ALA A 676 -12.18 -16.15 -15.22
CA ALA A 676 -11.99 -15.13 -14.20
C ALA A 676 -10.54 -14.60 -14.18
N ALA A 677 -10.36 -13.30 -14.05
CA ALA A 677 -9.04 -12.70 -13.89
C ALA A 677 -8.39 -13.16 -12.58
N GLN A 678 -7.10 -13.42 -12.57
CA GLN A 678 -6.34 -14.03 -11.45
C GLN A 678 -6.59 -13.34 -10.09
N PHE A 679 -6.69 -12.02 -10.06
CA PHE A 679 -6.93 -11.25 -8.85
C PHE A 679 -8.41 -10.86 -8.66
N SER A 680 -9.33 -11.48 -9.40
CA SER A 680 -10.76 -11.19 -9.31
C SER A 680 -11.33 -11.71 -8.00
N ARG A 681 -11.97 -10.81 -7.24
CA ARG A 681 -12.80 -11.15 -6.06
C ARG A 681 -14.17 -10.54 -6.26
N GLU A 682 -15.21 -11.39 -6.26
CA GLU A 682 -16.57 -10.91 -6.52
C GLU A 682 -17.09 -10.00 -5.41
N HIS A 683 -16.74 -10.31 -4.18
CA HIS A 683 -17.22 -9.56 -3.01
C HIS A 683 -16.06 -9.23 -2.07
N VAL A 684 -15.90 -7.94 -1.80
CA VAL A 684 -14.98 -7.42 -0.78
C VAL A 684 -15.78 -6.55 0.17
N ALA A 685 -15.73 -6.82 1.46
CA ALA A 685 -16.41 -6.01 2.47
C ALA A 685 -15.47 -5.72 3.64
N THR A 686 -15.42 -4.47 4.07
CA THR A 686 -14.63 -4.06 5.24
C THR A 686 -15.48 -3.23 6.19
N LEU A 687 -15.38 -3.50 7.48
CA LEU A 687 -16.02 -2.71 8.54
C LEU A 687 -14.96 -2.34 9.58
N GLY A 688 -14.66 -1.08 9.67
CA GLY A 688 -13.77 -0.50 10.67
C GLY A 688 -14.55 0.27 11.74
N LEU A 689 -14.17 0.09 12.99
CA LEU A 689 -14.64 0.84 14.14
C LEU A 689 -13.44 1.35 14.93
N THR A 690 -13.41 2.64 15.23
CA THR A 690 -12.37 3.26 16.06
C THR A 690 -13.04 4.03 17.19
N TRP A 691 -12.75 3.64 18.43
CA TRP A 691 -13.31 4.28 19.62
C TRP A 691 -12.21 4.92 20.47
N GLU A 692 -12.18 6.23 20.46
CA GLU A 692 -11.40 7.06 21.36
C GLU A 692 -12.21 7.23 22.66
N ILE A 693 -11.99 6.34 23.62
CA ILE A 693 -12.73 6.31 24.89
C ILE A 693 -12.46 7.59 25.68
N ASN A 694 -11.20 8.01 25.70
CA ASN A 694 -10.72 9.26 26.32
C ASN A 694 -9.32 9.55 25.78
N ASP A 695 -8.63 10.59 26.28
CA ASP A 695 -7.29 10.98 25.85
C ASP A 695 -6.20 9.89 26.04
N ARG A 696 -6.48 8.89 26.87
CA ARG A 696 -5.52 7.81 27.18
C ARG A 696 -5.81 6.51 26.44
N TRP A 697 -7.07 6.17 26.24
CA TRP A 697 -7.48 4.88 25.69
C TRP A 697 -8.12 5.03 24.34
N LYS A 698 -7.60 4.28 23.37
CA LYS A 698 -8.16 4.11 22.04
C LYS A 698 -8.26 2.61 21.75
N VAL A 699 -9.40 2.18 21.24
CA VAL A 699 -9.67 0.81 20.80
C VAL A 699 -10.14 0.88 19.37
N ALA A 700 -9.55 0.05 18.51
CA ALA A 700 -9.96 -0.05 17.12
C ALA A 700 -10.13 -1.51 16.72
N GLY A 701 -11.06 -1.79 15.82
CA GLY A 701 -11.31 -3.10 15.26
C GLY A 701 -11.63 -2.98 13.78
N ARG A 702 -11.17 -3.95 12.98
CA ARG A 702 -11.47 -4.03 11.55
C ARG A 702 -11.83 -5.47 11.20
N TYR A 703 -13.01 -5.65 10.69
CA TYR A 703 -13.45 -6.89 10.07
C TYR A 703 -13.40 -6.76 8.56
N LYS A 704 -12.76 -7.71 7.88
CA LYS A 704 -12.63 -7.79 6.44
C LYS A 704 -13.15 -9.12 5.96
N TYR A 705 -13.97 -9.11 4.92
CA TYR A 705 -14.42 -10.29 4.21
C TYR A 705 -13.99 -10.22 2.76
N LEU A 706 -13.36 -11.28 2.27
CA LEU A 706 -12.96 -11.47 0.88
C LEU A 706 -13.63 -12.72 0.35
N SER A 707 -14.31 -12.63 -0.80
CA SER A 707 -14.69 -13.84 -1.55
C SER A 707 -13.44 -14.51 -2.11
N GLY A 708 -13.50 -15.82 -2.33
CA GLY A 708 -12.37 -16.58 -2.85
C GLY A 708 -11.87 -16.06 -4.19
N ARG A 709 -10.56 -16.18 -4.41
CA ARG A 709 -9.92 -15.99 -5.71
C ARG A 709 -10.39 -17.05 -6.71
N PRO A 710 -10.16 -16.81 -8.02
CA PRO A 710 -10.28 -17.85 -9.02
C PRO A 710 -9.42 -19.05 -8.65
N ASP A 711 -9.96 -20.23 -8.97
CA ASP A 711 -9.34 -21.53 -8.70
C ASP A 711 -9.28 -22.36 -9.96
N ASP A 712 -8.23 -23.14 -10.09
CA ASP A 712 -8.00 -24.01 -11.23
C ASP A 712 -8.72 -25.35 -11.04
N GLU A 713 -9.29 -25.88 -12.10
CA GLU A 713 -9.71 -27.28 -12.12
C GLU A 713 -8.50 -28.16 -12.41
N PHE A 714 -8.28 -29.19 -11.61
CA PHE A 714 -7.10 -30.04 -11.73
C PHE A 714 -7.41 -31.53 -11.47
N ILE A 715 -6.50 -32.39 -11.92
CA ILE A 715 -6.48 -33.83 -11.64
C ILE A 715 -5.20 -34.13 -10.87
N ILE A 716 -5.29 -35.01 -9.89
CA ILE A 716 -4.14 -35.49 -9.13
C ILE A 716 -3.69 -36.84 -9.71
N HIS A 717 -2.42 -36.94 -10.08
CA HIS A 717 -1.76 -38.11 -10.57
C HIS A 717 -0.84 -38.70 -9.51
N GLU A 718 -0.79 -40.02 -9.42
CA GLU A 718 0.17 -40.75 -8.61
C GLU A 718 1.43 -41.03 -9.45
N ASP A 719 2.54 -40.43 -9.09
CA ASP A 719 3.81 -40.53 -9.83
C ASP A 719 4.67 -41.67 -9.29
N VAL A 720 4.90 -42.69 -10.12
CA VAL A 720 5.77 -43.82 -9.78
C VAL A 720 7.20 -43.51 -10.26
N LEU A 721 8.03 -42.96 -9.41
CA LEU A 721 9.40 -42.56 -9.74
C LEU A 721 10.37 -43.76 -9.95
N GLY A 722 10.02 -44.95 -9.50
CA GLY A 722 10.81 -46.16 -9.67
C GLY A 722 10.90 -47.02 -8.41
N PRO A 723 11.51 -48.21 -8.49
CA PRO A 723 11.64 -49.09 -7.35
C PRO A 723 12.47 -48.48 -6.23
N GLY A 724 11.86 -48.33 -5.05
CA GLY A 724 12.54 -47.77 -3.86
C GLY A 724 12.51 -46.26 -3.74
N GLN A 725 11.87 -45.56 -4.66
CA GLN A 725 11.60 -44.13 -4.55
C GLN A 725 10.28 -43.91 -3.76
N PRO A 726 10.15 -42.82 -3.02
CA PRO A 726 8.92 -42.48 -2.34
C PRO A 726 7.80 -42.20 -3.36
N LEU A 727 6.56 -42.48 -2.97
CA LEU A 727 5.38 -42.11 -3.75
C LEU A 727 5.29 -40.59 -3.77
N ARG A 728 5.04 -40.03 -4.95
CA ARG A 728 4.77 -38.58 -5.13
C ARG A 728 3.49 -38.42 -5.93
N TYR A 729 2.91 -37.24 -5.81
CA TYR A 729 1.72 -36.88 -6.57
C TYR A 729 2.02 -35.57 -7.33
N SER A 730 1.44 -35.43 -8.49
CA SER A 730 1.47 -34.19 -9.27
C SER A 730 0.05 -33.67 -9.49
N LYS A 731 -0.04 -32.37 -9.63
CA LYS A 731 -1.27 -31.63 -9.89
C LYS A 731 -1.27 -31.21 -11.37
N GLU A 732 -2.16 -31.82 -12.15
CA GLU A 732 -2.39 -31.43 -13.55
C GLU A 732 -3.54 -30.46 -13.61
N ILE A 733 -3.26 -29.23 -14.06
CA ILE A 733 -4.28 -28.19 -14.26
C ILE A 733 -4.99 -28.47 -15.59
N THR A 734 -6.26 -28.85 -15.53
CA THR A 734 -7.09 -29.12 -16.70
C THR A 734 -7.73 -27.87 -17.27
N GLN A 735 -8.18 -26.95 -16.40
CA GLN A 735 -8.72 -25.66 -16.79
C GLN A 735 -8.29 -24.59 -15.77
N ARG A 736 -7.91 -23.42 -16.25
CA ARG A 736 -7.48 -22.31 -15.37
C ARG A 736 -8.64 -21.43 -14.98
N ASN A 737 -8.67 -21.01 -13.70
CA ASN A 737 -9.56 -19.98 -13.18
C ASN A 737 -11.05 -20.21 -13.46
N VAL A 738 -11.49 -21.45 -13.55
CA VAL A 738 -12.91 -21.82 -13.81
C VAL A 738 -13.73 -22.00 -12.54
N GLY A 739 -13.05 -22.31 -11.43
CA GLY A 739 -13.60 -22.39 -10.07
C GLY A 739 -13.37 -21.12 -9.27
N ARG A 740 -13.73 -21.17 -8.01
CA ARG A 740 -13.36 -20.19 -6.99
C ARG A 740 -13.05 -20.89 -5.68
N LYS A 741 -11.98 -20.44 -5.04
CA LYS A 741 -11.64 -20.82 -3.67
C LYS A 741 -12.72 -20.37 -2.68
N SER A 742 -12.70 -20.83 -1.46
CA SER A 742 -13.62 -20.37 -0.40
C SER A 742 -13.28 -18.94 0.01
N GLY A 743 -14.27 -18.17 0.45
CA GLY A 743 -14.02 -16.83 1.00
C GLY A 743 -13.51 -16.88 2.43
N SER A 744 -12.79 -15.86 2.85
CA SER A 744 -12.25 -15.69 4.20
C SER A 744 -12.77 -14.43 4.89
N GLY A 745 -12.82 -14.46 6.23
CA GLY A 745 -13.23 -13.31 7.04
C GLY A 745 -12.30 -13.13 8.22
N LEU A 746 -11.60 -12.00 8.27
CA LEU A 746 -10.55 -11.67 9.23
C LEU A 746 -10.99 -10.55 10.17
N LEU A 747 -10.72 -10.70 11.47
CA LEU A 747 -10.94 -9.66 12.47
C LEU A 747 -9.62 -9.27 13.11
N ASN A 748 -9.21 -8.02 12.90
CA ASN A 748 -8.06 -7.41 13.54
C ASN A 748 -8.52 -6.46 14.65
N VAL A 749 -7.80 -6.40 15.77
CA VAL A 749 -8.14 -5.57 16.92
C VAL A 749 -6.89 -4.91 17.48
N ARG A 750 -6.98 -3.60 17.74
CA ARG A 750 -5.89 -2.82 18.32
C ARG A 750 -6.36 -2.05 19.55
N VAL A 751 -5.50 -2.00 20.56
CA VAL A 751 -5.68 -1.23 21.78
C VAL A 751 -4.44 -0.37 22.03
N ASP A 752 -4.61 0.93 22.14
CA ASP A 752 -3.55 1.86 22.50
C ASP A 752 -3.83 2.47 23.88
N TYR A 753 -2.79 2.52 24.71
CA TYR A 753 -2.80 3.25 25.99
C TYR A 753 -1.70 4.30 25.99
N ARG A 754 -2.07 5.56 26.23
CA ARG A 754 -1.16 6.70 26.21
C ARG A 754 -1.06 7.37 27.56
N ARG A 755 0.16 7.81 27.91
CA ARG A 755 0.41 8.60 29.12
C ARG A 755 1.59 9.55 28.91
N ALA A 756 1.40 10.81 29.31
CA ALA A 756 2.46 11.81 29.33
C ALA A 756 3.26 11.74 30.64
N PHE A 757 4.58 11.81 30.55
CA PHE A 757 5.55 11.93 31.65
C PHE A 757 6.46 13.14 31.41
N GLY A 758 5.98 14.30 31.77
CA GLY A 758 6.69 15.56 31.51
C GLY A 758 6.87 15.80 30.00
N PRO A 759 8.09 15.84 29.45
CA PRO A 759 8.33 16.04 28.02
C PRO A 759 8.18 14.78 27.16
N VAL A 760 7.95 13.63 27.77
CA VAL A 760 7.86 12.33 27.09
C VAL A 760 6.42 11.87 27.06
N ASP A 761 5.88 11.63 25.89
CA ASP A 761 4.64 10.90 25.69
C ASP A 761 4.96 9.41 25.44
N VAL A 762 4.35 8.55 26.25
CA VAL A 762 4.49 7.10 26.14
C VAL A 762 3.20 6.51 25.62
N THR A 763 3.26 5.75 24.53
CA THR A 763 2.13 4.98 24.00
C THR A 763 2.50 3.51 24.01
N ALA A 764 1.77 2.71 24.78
CA ALA A 764 1.83 1.25 24.72
C ALA A 764 0.70 0.75 23.81
N PHE A 765 0.96 -0.22 22.96
CA PHE A 765 -0.04 -0.78 22.08
C PHE A 765 -0.02 -2.31 22.08
N LEU A 766 -1.18 -2.89 21.84
CA LEU A 766 -1.40 -4.28 21.49
C LEU A 766 -2.21 -4.29 20.19
N ASP A 767 -1.66 -4.86 19.15
CA ASP A 767 -2.29 -5.07 17.85
C ASP A 767 -2.38 -6.58 17.61
N VAL A 768 -3.55 -7.11 17.32
CA VAL A 768 -3.76 -8.53 17.07
C VAL A 768 -4.37 -8.69 15.69
N ILE A 769 -3.60 -9.25 14.78
CA ILE A 769 -4.06 -9.62 13.45
C ILE A 769 -4.78 -10.96 13.57
N ASN A 770 -5.83 -11.15 12.80
CA ASN A 770 -6.62 -12.38 12.71
C ASN A 770 -6.99 -12.99 14.08
N ILE A 771 -7.54 -12.18 14.99
CA ILE A 771 -7.91 -12.64 16.34
C ILE A 771 -8.92 -13.83 16.35
N THR A 772 -9.56 -14.08 15.22
CA THR A 772 -10.52 -15.18 15.02
C THR A 772 -9.87 -16.48 14.58
N GLU A 773 -8.57 -16.48 14.27
CA GLU A 773 -7.81 -17.61 13.73
C GLU A 773 -8.50 -18.18 12.47
N ALA A 774 -8.98 -17.31 11.60
CA ALA A 774 -9.65 -17.71 10.38
C ALA A 774 -8.61 -18.11 9.33
N SER A 775 -8.79 -19.28 8.72
CA SER A 775 -7.98 -19.72 7.59
C SER A 775 -8.30 -18.93 6.34
N SER A 776 -7.30 -18.65 5.53
CA SER A 776 -7.46 -18.10 4.19
C SER A 776 -7.28 -19.21 3.16
N SER A 777 -8.22 -19.34 2.23
CA SER A 777 -8.05 -20.28 1.12
C SER A 777 -7.06 -19.78 0.07
N ASP A 778 -6.57 -18.53 0.19
CA ASP A 778 -5.50 -18.02 -0.66
C ASP A 778 -4.18 -18.73 -0.33
N ASP A 779 -3.97 -19.06 0.94
CA ASP A 779 -2.81 -19.78 1.46
C ASP A 779 -3.05 -21.29 1.34
N THR A 780 -3.17 -21.78 0.10
CA THR A 780 -3.43 -23.19 -0.21
C THR A 780 -2.26 -23.75 -0.98
N ASP A 781 -1.51 -24.65 -0.35
CA ASP A 781 -0.41 -25.37 -0.96
C ASP A 781 -0.80 -26.77 -1.38
N PHE A 782 -0.11 -27.31 -2.38
CA PHE A 782 -0.29 -28.69 -2.82
C PHE A 782 0.80 -29.58 -2.21
N ASP A 783 0.37 -30.46 -1.30
CA ASP A 783 1.26 -31.47 -0.74
C ASP A 783 1.47 -32.62 -1.76
N TYR A 784 2.57 -32.56 -2.49
CA TYR A 784 2.95 -33.55 -3.50
C TYR A 784 3.29 -34.95 -2.92
N ARG A 785 3.37 -35.11 -1.58
CA ARG A 785 3.59 -36.38 -0.91
C ARG A 785 2.29 -37.08 -0.55
N ARG A 786 1.25 -36.31 -0.25
CA ARG A 786 -0.07 -36.80 0.14
C ARG A 786 -1.09 -36.74 -1.01
N GLY A 787 -0.80 -35.92 -2.02
CA GLY A 787 -1.71 -35.70 -3.15
C GLY A 787 -2.97 -34.94 -2.73
N VAL A 788 -2.84 -33.96 -1.83
CA VAL A 788 -3.95 -33.16 -1.33
C VAL A 788 -3.56 -31.68 -1.31
N GLU A 789 -4.55 -30.82 -1.44
CA GLU A 789 -4.38 -29.40 -1.10
C GLU A 789 -4.49 -29.23 0.42
N VAL A 790 -3.58 -28.46 0.98
CA VAL A 790 -3.55 -28.09 2.39
C VAL A 790 -3.80 -26.60 2.48
N ILE A 791 -4.79 -26.23 3.27
CA ILE A 791 -5.08 -24.85 3.60
C ILE A 791 -4.35 -24.55 4.90
N ASP A 792 -3.51 -23.53 4.89
CA ASP A 792 -2.82 -23.10 6.10
C ASP A 792 -3.82 -22.67 7.17
N SER A 793 -3.59 -23.09 8.40
CA SER A 793 -4.44 -22.72 9.53
C SER A 793 -4.10 -21.29 9.93
N GLY A 794 -4.99 -20.34 9.65
CA GLY A 794 -4.80 -18.97 10.09
C GLY A 794 -4.55 -18.88 11.60
N GLU A 795 -3.54 -18.18 11.99
CA GLU A 795 -3.18 -17.96 13.39
C GLU A 795 -3.43 -16.50 13.81
N ALA A 796 -3.60 -16.29 15.13
CA ALA A 796 -3.70 -14.96 15.69
C ALA A 796 -2.30 -14.39 15.95
N GLU A 797 -1.92 -13.31 15.28
CA GLU A 797 -0.61 -12.68 15.38
C GLU A 797 -0.65 -11.45 16.32
N PRO A 798 -0.19 -11.56 17.58
CA PRO A 798 -0.13 -10.43 18.49
C PRO A 798 1.17 -9.65 18.32
N LEU A 799 1.06 -8.35 18.00
CA LEU A 799 2.17 -7.42 18.03
C LEU A 799 2.04 -6.47 19.23
N ILE A 800 3.00 -6.56 20.14
CA ILE A 800 3.06 -5.73 21.35
C ILE A 800 4.20 -4.74 21.21
N GLY A 801 3.95 -3.46 21.47
CA GLY A 801 5.00 -2.47 21.35
C GLY A 801 4.82 -1.25 22.25
N LEU A 802 5.90 -0.47 22.30
CA LEU A 802 6.01 0.78 23.03
C LEU A 802 6.55 1.86 22.10
N ARG A 803 5.94 3.04 22.20
CA ARG A 803 6.40 4.23 21.53
C ARG A 803 6.66 5.34 22.53
N LEU A 804 7.79 6.01 22.36
CA LEU A 804 8.20 7.18 23.13
C LEU A 804 8.30 8.38 22.18
N ASP A 805 7.59 9.46 22.47
CA ASP A 805 7.71 10.73 21.74
C ASP A 805 8.26 11.78 22.71
N TYR A 806 9.40 12.36 22.38
CA TYR A 806 10.06 13.41 23.19
C TYR A 806 10.05 14.73 22.42
N ALA A 807 9.55 15.79 23.04
CA ALA A 807 9.56 17.14 22.48
C ALA A 807 10.29 18.09 23.43
N TRP A 808 11.15 18.98 22.89
CA TRP A 808 11.97 19.92 23.67
C TRP A 808 11.88 21.39 23.20
#